data_aaa5601d84395e82c53f60a05049b9f3
#
_entry.id   aaa5601d84395e82c53f60a05049b9f3
#
_cell.length_a   1.000
_cell.length_b   1.000
_cell.length_c   1.000
_cell.angle_alpha   90.00
_cell.angle_beta   90.00
_cell.angle_gamma   90.00
#
_symmetry.space_group_name_H-M   'P 1'
#
loop_
_entity.id
_entity.type
_entity.pdbx_description
1 polymer ?
#
loop_
_entity_poly.entity_id
_entity_poly.type
_entity_poly.pdbx_seq_one_letter_code
_entity_poly.pdbx_strand_id
1 'polypeptide(L)'
;MNKRFWGLIICLFLWIGVNASSVRILEQIDDTVACNRWVEEQLARMTLKQKVGQLFIHTVAPVTLQKNKNSIEDAVKEYGIGGLLFSKGELNKQVQLTNLAQQWADIPLLITFDGEWGLGMRLEGMPEFPRNRVLGCIQNDTLIYQYGREVARQLREIGVHVNFAPVADVDNNPSNPVINVRSFGSDPKQVARKVIAYSRGLEDGGVMAVCKHFPGHGDTDTDSHYVLPVLNFNRDRLDSVELYPFREAIKAGIGGMMIGHLHVAELDNRPASISSEVITSVLCKELGFSGLVFTDALEMKGISDNADNPCAQALMAGNDLLLVPRNLKKSLESVMRAIKAGKLSEKVITEKCRKVLMYKYALGLSHKQHTELDGIKQRIHTAGMDSLLAAMEKAAVTVLKDSADVLPLDLSLSGNVLLSLSSSLSDDYPFYKELKKTVSLAWLHGNADSLNRIQERITPAQQVIVAVHPNTNFQPFLPLLEKLAVDKPVVIVCFASQDILQEMPSVLRNVSAVVLAHTDKTYIQQYVADVMTGQDIVNGRLSVDMAGLWKSGTGITLDPDYPRSYTPEELGMDSKILAAIDTIAEEGIREKAYPGCHVLITKDGYPVYNKCFGSLTYEGKEKVREHTIYDLASLSKAAGTLLAVMKLYDEGKFGLTDKVSLYLPALRKTNKQNITIQDLLFHESGLPSYLPFYEDAIDMKTCKGGFSRKKPDAEHRLQIAPNVYVCTNFSFKKEWVSAVPSDVYSLPLSDSLFLNKDFKQVVMREIINAPLKGHSYRYSCLNFMLLKEVVESITK
;
A
#
# COMPACT_ATOMS: atom_id res chain seq x y z
N MET A 1 -7.79 -10.90 -52.89
CA MET A 1 -8.38 -9.56 -52.70
C MET A 1 -8.63 -9.31 -51.21
N ASN A 2 -8.18 -8.15 -50.74
CA ASN A 2 -8.44 -7.50 -49.44
C ASN A 2 -7.68 -7.94 -48.18
N LYS A 3 -6.35 -7.70 -48.22
CA LYS A 3 -5.54 -7.49 -47.00
C LYS A 3 -5.35 -5.99 -46.65
N ARG A 4 -6.11 -5.07 -47.24
CA ARG A 4 -5.94 -3.61 -47.08
C ARG A 4 -7.00 -2.89 -46.26
N PHE A 5 -7.99 -3.61 -45.67
CA PHE A 5 -9.08 -2.96 -44.89
C PHE A 5 -8.90 -3.04 -43.37
N TRP A 6 -7.94 -3.82 -42.87
CA TRP A 6 -7.70 -4.00 -41.44
C TRP A 6 -6.69 -3.01 -40.83
N GLY A 7 -5.99 -2.26 -41.68
CA GLY A 7 -5.01 -1.24 -41.23
C GLY A 7 -5.64 0.10 -40.85
N LEU A 8 -6.91 0.35 -41.17
CA LEU A 8 -7.53 1.68 -40.95
C LEU A 8 -8.30 1.82 -39.64
N ILE A 9 -8.64 0.73 -38.97
CA ILE A 9 -9.32 0.78 -37.66
C ILE A 9 -8.31 0.90 -36.51
N ILE A 10 -7.09 0.37 -36.69
CA ILE A 10 -6.00 0.54 -35.69
C ILE A 10 -5.38 1.95 -35.78
N CYS A 11 -5.43 2.60 -36.98
CA CYS A 11 -4.89 3.96 -37.16
C CYS A 11 -5.82 5.08 -36.65
N LEU A 12 -7.10 4.84 -36.38
CA LEU A 12 -8.00 5.88 -35.84
C LEU A 12 -7.87 6.10 -34.33
N PHE A 13 -7.19 5.21 -33.60
CA PHE A 13 -6.82 5.43 -32.18
C PHE A 13 -5.43 6.04 -31.98
N LEU A 14 -4.64 6.23 -33.03
CA LEU A 14 -3.26 6.73 -32.95
C LEU A 14 -3.10 8.23 -33.29
N TRP A 15 -4.21 8.99 -33.35
CA TRP A 15 -4.14 10.41 -33.74
C TRP A 15 -4.81 11.39 -32.78
N ILE A 16 -4.90 11.06 -31.51
CA ILE A 16 -5.10 12.05 -30.44
C ILE A 16 -3.98 11.79 -29.43
N GLY A 17 -2.98 12.65 -29.44
CA GLY A 17 -1.80 12.56 -28.58
C GLY A 17 -2.10 12.95 -27.11
N VAL A 18 -2.97 12.18 -26.49
CA VAL A 18 -3.04 12.00 -25.03
C VAL A 18 -2.91 10.49 -24.83
N ASN A 19 -1.87 10.04 -24.17
CA ASN A 19 -1.73 8.65 -23.75
C ASN A 19 -2.90 8.32 -22.81
N ALA A 20 -4.03 7.85 -23.33
CA ALA A 20 -5.09 7.27 -22.53
C ALA A 20 -4.46 6.06 -21.82
N SER A 21 -4.48 6.06 -20.49
CA SER A 21 -4.03 4.92 -19.69
C SER A 21 -4.91 3.72 -20.04
N SER A 22 -4.30 2.56 -20.26
CA SER A 22 -5.04 1.32 -20.48
C SER A 22 -5.86 0.98 -19.24
N VAL A 23 -7.08 0.49 -19.41
CA VAL A 23 -7.97 0.10 -18.31
C VAL A 23 -7.72 -1.37 -17.96
N ARG A 24 -7.23 -1.62 -16.73
CA ARG A 24 -6.80 -2.96 -16.28
C ARG A 24 -7.84 -4.07 -16.45
N ILE A 25 -9.11 -3.78 -16.13
CA ILE A 25 -10.18 -4.80 -16.24
C ILE A 25 -10.41 -5.24 -17.70
N LEU A 26 -10.15 -4.37 -18.68
CA LEU A 26 -10.24 -4.71 -20.10
C LEU A 26 -8.99 -5.44 -20.59
N GLU A 27 -7.83 -5.26 -19.95
CA GLU A 27 -6.60 -6.01 -20.26
C GLU A 27 -6.72 -7.50 -19.88
N GLN A 28 -7.68 -7.86 -19.02
CA GLN A 28 -7.97 -9.24 -18.63
C GLN A 28 -8.75 -10.02 -19.70
N ILE A 29 -9.10 -9.40 -20.83
CA ILE A 29 -9.78 -10.08 -21.94
C ILE A 29 -8.75 -10.88 -22.73
N ASP A 30 -8.72 -12.19 -22.55
CA ASP A 30 -7.79 -13.09 -23.24
C ASP A 30 -8.02 -13.14 -24.78
N ASP A 31 -9.29 -13.11 -25.22
CA ASP A 31 -9.69 -13.13 -26.63
C ASP A 31 -10.51 -11.89 -27.00
N THR A 32 -9.83 -10.84 -27.46
CA THR A 32 -10.46 -9.60 -27.91
C THR A 32 -11.34 -9.79 -29.15
N VAL A 33 -11.05 -10.79 -30.00
CA VAL A 33 -11.83 -11.10 -31.19
C VAL A 33 -13.16 -11.72 -30.79
N ALA A 34 -13.16 -12.66 -29.86
CA ALA A 34 -14.38 -13.26 -29.30
C ALA A 34 -15.22 -12.20 -28.57
N CYS A 35 -14.59 -11.33 -27.76
CA CYS A 35 -15.26 -10.22 -27.11
C CYS A 35 -15.98 -9.32 -28.12
N ASN A 36 -15.29 -8.83 -29.14
CA ASN A 36 -15.87 -7.97 -30.16
C ASN A 36 -17.00 -8.67 -30.91
N ARG A 37 -16.85 -9.94 -31.26
CA ARG A 37 -17.88 -10.73 -31.91
C ARG A 37 -19.14 -10.81 -31.02
N TRP A 38 -18.98 -11.18 -29.78
CA TRP A 38 -20.11 -11.28 -28.84
C TRP A 38 -20.83 -9.92 -28.69
N VAL A 39 -20.09 -8.83 -28.51
CA VAL A 39 -20.64 -7.47 -28.37
C VAL A 39 -21.46 -7.10 -29.61
N GLU A 40 -20.94 -7.29 -30.83
CA GLU A 40 -21.63 -6.93 -32.07
C GLU A 40 -22.86 -7.82 -32.31
N GLU A 41 -22.82 -9.11 -31.95
CA GLU A 41 -23.97 -10.02 -32.00
C GLU A 41 -25.09 -9.56 -31.05
N GLN A 42 -24.75 -9.12 -29.83
CA GLN A 42 -25.75 -8.58 -28.91
C GLN A 42 -26.37 -7.27 -29.48
N LEU A 43 -25.53 -6.33 -29.91
CA LEU A 43 -25.99 -5.04 -30.47
C LEU A 43 -26.90 -5.21 -31.69
N ALA A 44 -26.61 -6.18 -32.55
CA ALA A 44 -27.41 -6.46 -33.74
C ALA A 44 -28.84 -7.00 -33.42
N ARG A 45 -28.98 -7.68 -32.26
CA ARG A 45 -30.28 -8.24 -31.82
C ARG A 45 -31.13 -7.22 -31.05
N MET A 46 -30.53 -6.14 -30.53
CA MET A 46 -31.19 -5.16 -29.67
C MET A 46 -31.97 -4.12 -30.45
N THR A 47 -33.20 -3.86 -30.03
CA THR A 47 -33.92 -2.62 -30.37
C THR A 47 -33.27 -1.42 -29.69
N LEU A 48 -33.57 -0.21 -30.21
CA LEU A 48 -33.08 1.02 -29.57
C LEU A 48 -33.55 1.14 -28.08
N LYS A 49 -34.76 0.74 -27.76
CA LYS A 49 -35.30 0.71 -26.40
C LYS A 49 -34.43 -0.19 -25.48
N GLN A 50 -34.03 -1.37 -25.96
CA GLN A 50 -33.17 -2.29 -25.20
C GLN A 50 -31.76 -1.75 -25.03
N LYS A 51 -31.18 -1.10 -26.06
CA LYS A 51 -29.88 -0.43 -25.94
C LYS A 51 -29.90 0.68 -24.88
N VAL A 52 -30.97 1.47 -24.84
CA VAL A 52 -31.18 2.49 -23.79
C VAL A 52 -31.34 1.80 -22.43
N GLY A 53 -32.10 0.71 -22.33
CA GLY A 53 -32.27 -0.07 -21.10
C GLY A 53 -30.94 -0.52 -20.48
N GLN A 54 -30.00 -0.98 -21.32
CA GLN A 54 -28.67 -1.42 -20.87
C GLN A 54 -27.85 -0.33 -20.19
N LEU A 55 -28.23 0.94 -20.31
CA LEU A 55 -27.55 2.07 -19.65
C LEU A 55 -28.17 2.40 -18.26
N PHE A 56 -29.14 1.62 -17.79
CA PHE A 56 -29.80 1.83 -16.49
C PHE A 56 -29.43 0.76 -15.46
N ILE A 57 -29.17 1.19 -14.24
CA ILE A 57 -29.01 0.34 -13.05
C ILE A 57 -30.18 0.61 -12.10
N HIS A 58 -30.99 -0.42 -11.86
CA HIS A 58 -32.17 -0.36 -11.00
C HIS A 58 -31.80 -0.77 -9.56
N THR A 59 -32.36 -0.08 -8.56
CA THR A 59 -32.07 -0.35 -7.14
C THR A 59 -33.16 -1.19 -6.50
N VAL A 60 -32.71 -2.13 -5.66
CA VAL A 60 -33.56 -3.05 -4.92
C VAL A 60 -33.06 -3.20 -3.49
N ALA A 61 -33.98 -3.12 -2.52
CA ALA A 61 -33.69 -3.49 -1.13
C ALA A 61 -34.09 -4.96 -0.89
N PRO A 62 -33.16 -5.87 -0.63
CA PRO A 62 -33.45 -7.31 -0.49
C PRO A 62 -34.09 -7.65 0.87
N VAL A 63 -35.24 -7.04 1.16
CA VAL A 63 -36.00 -7.19 2.42
C VAL A 63 -37.26 -8.00 2.22
N THR A 64 -38.05 -7.66 1.16
CA THR A 64 -39.33 -8.30 0.85
C THR A 64 -39.25 -9.02 -0.48
N LEU A 65 -39.11 -10.36 -0.45
CA LEU A 65 -38.81 -11.16 -1.64
C LEU A 65 -39.85 -10.96 -2.75
N GLN A 66 -41.17 -11.07 -2.43
CA GLN A 66 -42.24 -11.01 -3.45
C GLN A 66 -42.36 -9.63 -4.12
N LYS A 67 -42.33 -8.55 -3.34
CA LYS A 67 -42.40 -7.18 -3.89
C LYS A 67 -41.20 -6.87 -4.81
N ASN A 68 -40.02 -7.27 -4.39
CA ASN A 68 -38.80 -7.04 -5.14
C ASN A 68 -38.75 -7.92 -6.40
N LYS A 69 -39.26 -9.16 -6.33
CA LYS A 69 -39.38 -10.04 -7.47
C LYS A 69 -40.15 -9.36 -8.61
N ASN A 70 -41.33 -8.81 -8.34
CA ASN A 70 -42.14 -8.12 -9.35
C ASN A 70 -41.41 -6.90 -9.93
N SER A 71 -40.79 -6.07 -9.06
CA SER A 71 -40.05 -4.89 -9.50
C SER A 71 -38.87 -5.22 -10.38
N ILE A 72 -38.13 -6.30 -10.07
CA ILE A 72 -37.01 -6.78 -10.89
C ILE A 72 -37.52 -7.38 -12.21
N GLU A 73 -38.60 -8.18 -12.16
CA GLU A 73 -39.18 -8.81 -13.35
C GLU A 73 -39.58 -7.76 -14.39
N ASP A 74 -40.30 -6.72 -13.95
CA ASP A 74 -40.69 -5.58 -14.82
C ASP A 74 -39.44 -4.86 -15.36
N ALA A 75 -38.47 -4.55 -14.51
CA ALA A 75 -37.24 -3.86 -14.91
C ALA A 75 -36.44 -4.65 -15.95
N VAL A 76 -36.33 -5.97 -15.78
CA VAL A 76 -35.56 -6.85 -16.66
C VAL A 76 -36.31 -7.13 -17.95
N LYS A 77 -37.59 -7.59 -17.86
CA LYS A 77 -38.33 -8.07 -19.03
C LYS A 77 -38.92 -6.97 -19.88
N GLU A 78 -39.45 -5.89 -19.24
CA GLU A 78 -40.07 -4.80 -19.97
C GLU A 78 -39.09 -3.73 -20.45
N TYR A 79 -38.09 -3.42 -19.59
CA TYR A 79 -37.20 -2.30 -19.87
C TYR A 79 -35.78 -2.74 -20.30
N GLY A 80 -35.41 -4.01 -20.13
CA GLY A 80 -34.13 -4.55 -20.55
C GLY A 80 -32.94 -3.85 -19.87
N ILE A 81 -33.00 -3.63 -18.54
CA ILE A 81 -31.98 -2.91 -17.77
C ILE A 81 -30.59 -3.54 -17.87
N GLY A 82 -29.55 -2.70 -17.72
CA GLY A 82 -28.16 -3.13 -17.76
C GLY A 82 -27.63 -3.74 -16.47
N GLY A 83 -28.20 -3.36 -15.32
CA GLY A 83 -27.73 -3.84 -14.03
C GLY A 83 -28.70 -3.62 -12.87
N LEU A 84 -28.31 -4.17 -11.72
CA LEU A 84 -28.99 -4.00 -10.44
C LEU A 84 -28.01 -3.51 -9.37
N LEU A 85 -28.49 -2.62 -8.51
CA LEU A 85 -27.84 -2.22 -7.26
C LEU A 85 -28.64 -2.76 -6.09
N PHE A 86 -28.02 -3.53 -5.22
CA PHE A 86 -28.63 -3.96 -3.97
C PHE A 86 -28.29 -2.99 -2.83
N SER A 87 -29.32 -2.45 -2.18
CA SER A 87 -29.21 -1.66 -0.96
C SER A 87 -29.23 -2.55 0.29
N LYS A 88 -29.47 -1.97 1.49
CA LYS A 88 -29.50 -2.74 2.75
C LYS A 88 -30.52 -3.87 2.73
N GLY A 89 -30.13 -5.04 3.26
CA GLY A 89 -31.02 -6.20 3.37
C GLY A 89 -30.34 -7.48 3.84
N GLU A 90 -30.91 -8.62 3.40
CA GLU A 90 -30.49 -9.94 3.84
C GLU A 90 -29.74 -10.70 2.74
N LEU A 91 -28.64 -11.37 3.11
CA LEU A 91 -27.78 -12.13 2.21
C LEU A 91 -28.56 -13.10 1.32
N ASN A 92 -29.35 -14.01 1.91
CA ASN A 92 -30.07 -15.06 1.17
C ASN A 92 -31.08 -14.48 0.18
N LYS A 93 -31.76 -13.41 0.56
CA LYS A 93 -32.71 -12.72 -0.32
C LYS A 93 -32.00 -12.05 -1.48
N GLN A 94 -30.85 -11.40 -1.25
CA GLN A 94 -30.07 -10.81 -2.34
C GLN A 94 -29.65 -11.87 -3.35
N VAL A 95 -29.06 -12.98 -2.92
CA VAL A 95 -28.61 -14.05 -3.83
C VAL A 95 -29.77 -14.66 -4.60
N GLN A 96 -30.90 -14.92 -3.95
CA GLN A 96 -32.11 -15.40 -4.63
C GLN A 96 -32.61 -14.43 -5.71
N LEU A 97 -32.65 -13.14 -5.40
CA LEU A 97 -33.07 -12.10 -6.35
C LEU A 97 -32.05 -11.93 -7.48
N THR A 98 -30.74 -12.04 -7.19
CA THR A 98 -29.69 -12.05 -8.20
C THR A 98 -29.89 -13.20 -9.19
N ASN A 99 -30.07 -14.42 -8.69
CA ASN A 99 -30.29 -15.60 -9.53
C ASN A 99 -31.56 -15.49 -10.41
N LEU A 100 -32.66 -15.01 -9.83
CA LEU A 100 -33.90 -14.77 -10.58
C LEU A 100 -33.71 -13.71 -11.67
N ALA A 101 -33.05 -12.60 -11.35
CA ALA A 101 -32.78 -11.53 -12.30
C ALA A 101 -31.90 -12.00 -13.46
N GLN A 102 -30.81 -12.75 -13.16
CA GLN A 102 -29.94 -13.33 -14.18
C GLN A 102 -30.67 -14.36 -15.05
N GLN A 103 -31.59 -15.15 -14.45
CA GLN A 103 -32.41 -16.10 -15.21
C GLN A 103 -33.32 -15.41 -16.22
N TRP A 104 -33.95 -14.28 -15.83
CA TRP A 104 -34.89 -13.52 -16.67
C TRP A 104 -34.23 -12.66 -17.74
N ALA A 105 -32.99 -12.23 -17.49
CA ALA A 105 -32.29 -11.34 -18.40
C ALA A 105 -31.87 -12.04 -19.70
N ASP A 106 -32.14 -11.42 -20.85
CA ASP A 106 -31.62 -11.88 -22.15
C ASP A 106 -30.11 -11.68 -22.22
N ILE A 107 -29.63 -10.52 -21.71
CA ILE A 107 -28.22 -10.19 -21.55
C ILE A 107 -27.93 -10.12 -20.06
N PRO A 108 -26.94 -10.89 -19.54
CA PRO A 108 -26.63 -10.91 -18.12
C PRO A 108 -26.44 -9.51 -17.53
N LEU A 109 -26.93 -9.33 -16.30
CA LEU A 109 -26.94 -8.04 -15.62
C LEU A 109 -25.62 -7.76 -14.91
N LEU A 110 -25.17 -6.51 -14.92
CA LEU A 110 -24.17 -6.06 -13.94
C LEU A 110 -24.82 -6.02 -12.56
N ILE A 111 -24.37 -6.82 -11.64
CA ILE A 111 -24.76 -6.73 -10.23
C ILE A 111 -23.74 -5.82 -9.56
N THR A 112 -24.23 -4.72 -9.00
CA THR A 112 -23.42 -3.68 -8.38
C THR A 112 -23.71 -3.59 -6.88
N PHE A 113 -22.76 -3.08 -6.12
CA PHE A 113 -22.80 -3.06 -4.67
C PHE A 113 -22.04 -1.87 -4.10
N ASP A 114 -22.49 -1.31 -2.98
CA ASP A 114 -21.72 -0.36 -2.16
C ASP A 114 -21.07 -1.13 -1.02
N GLY A 115 -19.84 -1.55 -1.22
CA GLY A 115 -19.06 -2.31 -0.25
C GLY A 115 -17.77 -1.59 0.16
N GLU A 116 -17.88 -0.33 0.62
CA GLU A 116 -16.71 0.47 1.00
C GLU A 116 -15.89 -0.18 2.13
N TRP A 117 -16.56 -0.90 3.05
CA TRP A 117 -15.95 -1.70 4.11
C TRP A 117 -16.45 -3.16 4.12
N GLY A 118 -16.64 -3.72 2.94
CA GLY A 118 -17.08 -5.10 2.74
C GLY A 118 -18.59 -5.28 2.77
N LEU A 119 -19.03 -6.53 2.86
CA LEU A 119 -20.44 -6.89 2.76
C LEU A 119 -21.29 -6.34 3.90
N GLY A 120 -20.73 -6.21 5.10
CA GLY A 120 -21.43 -5.70 6.27
C GLY A 120 -21.94 -4.27 6.13
N MET A 121 -21.44 -3.50 5.15
CA MET A 121 -22.01 -2.19 4.84
C MET A 121 -23.50 -2.26 4.46
N ARG A 122 -23.91 -3.35 3.81
CA ARG A 122 -25.27 -3.48 3.24
C ARG A 122 -26.02 -4.72 3.73
N LEU A 123 -25.32 -5.78 4.10
CA LEU A 123 -25.93 -7.07 4.45
C LEU A 123 -25.77 -7.37 5.95
N GLU A 124 -26.92 -7.58 6.61
CA GLU A 124 -26.98 -7.84 8.04
C GLU A 124 -26.21 -9.11 8.44
N GLY A 125 -25.42 -9.00 9.50
CA GLY A 125 -24.63 -10.11 10.06
C GLY A 125 -23.47 -10.57 9.18
N MET A 126 -23.09 -9.77 8.18
CA MET A 126 -21.91 -10.05 7.37
C MET A 126 -20.67 -9.36 7.91
N PRO A 127 -19.45 -9.84 7.59
CA PRO A 127 -18.21 -9.25 8.05
C PRO A 127 -18.09 -7.77 7.66
N GLU A 128 -17.63 -6.96 8.62
CA GLU A 128 -17.27 -5.57 8.42
C GLU A 128 -15.76 -5.40 8.60
N PHE A 129 -15.13 -4.70 7.66
CA PHE A 129 -13.77 -4.21 7.80
C PHE A 129 -13.76 -2.81 8.44
N PRO A 130 -12.61 -2.34 8.95
CA PRO A 130 -12.50 -0.98 9.48
C PRO A 130 -12.89 0.07 8.43
N ARG A 131 -13.38 1.21 8.90
CA ARG A 131 -13.68 2.36 8.03
C ARG A 131 -12.39 2.89 7.38
N ASN A 132 -12.53 3.51 6.21
CA ASN A 132 -11.38 3.98 5.44
C ASN A 132 -10.46 4.92 6.22
N ARG A 133 -10.99 5.76 7.12
CA ARG A 133 -10.20 6.62 8.01
C ARG A 133 -9.21 5.82 8.87
N VAL A 134 -9.61 4.65 9.37
CA VAL A 134 -8.72 3.74 10.12
C VAL A 134 -7.73 3.07 9.17
N LEU A 135 -8.18 2.62 8.00
CA LEU A 135 -7.32 2.03 6.97
C LEU A 135 -6.26 3.01 6.44
N GLY A 136 -6.57 4.30 6.45
CA GLY A 136 -5.63 5.36 6.13
C GLY A 136 -4.41 5.40 7.06
N CYS A 137 -4.54 4.96 8.31
CA CYS A 137 -3.43 4.92 9.26
C CYS A 137 -2.37 3.86 8.91
N ILE A 138 -2.72 2.83 8.15
CA ILE A 138 -1.84 1.72 7.76
C ILE A 138 -0.75 2.21 6.81
N GLN A 139 0.51 1.89 7.08
CA GLN A 139 1.63 2.30 6.20
C GLN A 139 1.91 1.28 5.10
N ASN A 140 1.62 0.01 5.32
CA ASN A 140 1.83 -1.06 4.34
C ASN A 140 0.66 -1.14 3.35
N ASP A 141 0.82 -0.57 2.16
CA ASP A 141 -0.20 -0.60 1.11
C ASP A 141 -0.50 -2.02 0.57
N THR A 142 0.36 -3.01 0.83
CA THR A 142 0.09 -4.42 0.51
C THR A 142 -1.12 -4.95 1.30
N LEU A 143 -1.30 -4.53 2.55
CA LEU A 143 -2.49 -4.90 3.34
C LEU A 143 -3.77 -4.32 2.72
N ILE A 144 -3.71 -3.11 2.18
CA ILE A 144 -4.84 -2.48 1.49
C ILE A 144 -5.16 -3.21 0.17
N TYR A 145 -4.14 -3.65 -0.56
CA TYR A 145 -4.32 -4.50 -1.73
C TYR A 145 -4.96 -5.85 -1.36
N GLN A 146 -4.47 -6.52 -0.31
CA GLN A 146 -5.04 -7.79 0.17
C GLN A 146 -6.50 -7.61 0.64
N TYR A 147 -6.79 -6.50 1.30
CA TYR A 147 -8.15 -6.10 1.65
C TYR A 147 -9.06 -6.00 0.41
N GLY A 148 -8.61 -5.32 -0.64
CA GLY A 148 -9.34 -5.25 -1.91
C GLY A 148 -9.60 -6.64 -2.52
N ARG A 149 -8.59 -7.52 -2.49
CA ARG A 149 -8.71 -8.93 -2.93
C ARG A 149 -9.76 -9.70 -2.13
N GLU A 150 -9.77 -9.53 -0.80
CA GLU A 150 -10.72 -10.23 0.08
C GLU A 150 -12.15 -9.71 -0.12
N VAL A 151 -12.34 -8.39 -0.24
CA VAL A 151 -13.66 -7.81 -0.57
C VAL A 151 -14.15 -8.31 -1.93
N ALA A 152 -13.28 -8.38 -2.94
CA ALA A 152 -13.65 -8.94 -4.24
C ALA A 152 -14.08 -10.40 -4.13
N ARG A 153 -13.35 -11.23 -3.38
CA ARG A 153 -13.70 -12.63 -3.13
C ARG A 153 -15.11 -12.75 -2.53
N GLN A 154 -15.41 -11.97 -1.48
CA GLN A 154 -16.73 -11.97 -0.84
C GLN A 154 -17.83 -11.51 -1.78
N LEU A 155 -17.59 -10.46 -2.56
CA LEU A 155 -18.53 -9.93 -3.54
C LEU A 155 -18.82 -10.94 -4.66
N ARG A 156 -17.80 -11.64 -5.13
CA ARG A 156 -17.96 -12.71 -6.14
C ARG A 156 -18.81 -13.87 -5.61
N GLU A 157 -18.66 -14.26 -4.34
CA GLU A 157 -19.47 -15.29 -3.69
C GLU A 157 -20.97 -14.99 -3.68
N ILE A 158 -21.35 -13.71 -3.76
CA ILE A 158 -22.75 -13.26 -3.82
C ILE A 158 -23.19 -12.80 -5.21
N GLY A 159 -22.37 -13.07 -6.24
CA GLY A 159 -22.67 -12.75 -7.64
C GLY A 159 -22.55 -11.28 -8.02
N VAL A 160 -21.75 -10.48 -7.28
CA VAL A 160 -21.50 -9.06 -7.56
C VAL A 160 -20.30 -8.92 -8.50
N HIS A 161 -20.39 -7.99 -9.46
CA HIS A 161 -19.43 -7.73 -10.52
C HIS A 161 -18.75 -6.35 -10.38
N VAL A 162 -19.43 -5.39 -9.76
CA VAL A 162 -18.98 -3.99 -9.64
C VAL A 162 -19.12 -3.54 -8.19
N ASN A 163 -18.06 -3.00 -7.61
CA ASN A 163 -18.09 -2.35 -6.30
C ASN A 163 -17.98 -0.83 -6.45
N PHE A 164 -18.95 -0.07 -5.94
CA PHE A 164 -18.88 1.38 -5.86
C PHE A 164 -17.94 1.82 -4.72
N ALA A 165 -16.70 1.46 -4.86
CA ALA A 165 -15.54 1.75 -4.03
C ALA A 165 -14.26 1.64 -4.88
N PRO A 166 -13.19 2.35 -4.49
CA PRO A 166 -12.99 3.12 -3.28
C PRO A 166 -13.56 4.55 -3.31
N VAL A 167 -13.70 5.13 -2.11
CA VAL A 167 -13.90 6.57 -1.92
C VAL A 167 -12.54 7.25 -2.08
N ALA A 168 -12.44 8.18 -3.04
CA ALA A 168 -11.22 8.93 -3.35
C ALA A 168 -11.27 10.40 -2.87
N ASP A 169 -12.37 10.76 -2.23
CA ASP A 169 -12.56 12.09 -1.63
C ASP A 169 -11.54 12.31 -0.52
N VAL A 170 -10.93 13.50 -0.46
CA VAL A 170 -9.94 13.91 0.54
C VAL A 170 -10.64 14.63 1.69
N ASP A 171 -10.53 14.12 2.92
CA ASP A 171 -11.25 14.63 4.12
C ASP A 171 -10.56 15.87 4.69
N ASN A 172 -10.80 17.03 4.07
CA ASN A 172 -10.22 18.32 4.50
C ASN A 172 -11.16 19.17 5.35
N ASN A 173 -12.42 18.78 5.48
CA ASN A 173 -13.42 19.50 6.25
C ASN A 173 -13.97 18.63 7.38
N PRO A 174 -13.56 18.86 8.64
CA PRO A 174 -14.08 18.10 9.78
C PRO A 174 -15.60 18.16 9.96
N SER A 175 -16.26 19.18 9.37
CA SER A 175 -17.70 19.35 9.41
C SER A 175 -18.44 18.63 8.27
N ASN A 176 -17.71 17.91 7.39
CA ASN A 176 -18.33 17.20 6.28
C ASN A 176 -19.26 16.08 6.80
N PRO A 177 -20.58 16.14 6.53
CA PRO A 177 -21.53 15.17 7.06
C PRO A 177 -21.56 13.85 6.27
N VAL A 178 -20.96 13.80 5.09
CA VAL A 178 -21.09 12.69 4.12
C VAL A 178 -19.84 11.85 4.02
N ILE A 179 -18.67 12.46 3.88
CA ILE A 179 -17.40 11.76 3.61
C ILE A 179 -16.77 11.29 4.91
N ASN A 180 -16.29 12.16 5.76
CA ASN A 180 -15.83 11.86 7.12
C ASN A 180 -15.05 10.52 7.19
N VAL A 181 -15.53 9.53 7.97
CA VAL A 181 -14.89 8.21 8.15
C VAL A 181 -14.77 7.36 6.88
N ARG A 182 -15.43 7.77 5.78
CA ARG A 182 -15.40 7.09 4.49
C ARG A 182 -14.14 7.41 3.67
N SER A 183 -13.45 8.55 3.94
CA SER A 183 -12.18 8.89 3.31
C SER A 183 -11.01 8.13 3.93
N PHE A 184 -9.97 7.87 3.13
CA PHE A 184 -8.69 7.34 3.62
C PHE A 184 -7.81 8.39 4.31
N GLY A 185 -8.19 9.67 4.29
CA GLY A 185 -7.43 10.70 4.98
C GLY A 185 -7.55 12.11 4.40
N SER A 186 -6.76 13.03 4.97
CA SER A 186 -6.70 14.44 4.56
C SER A 186 -5.48 14.77 3.67
N ASP A 187 -4.54 13.85 3.49
CA ASP A 187 -3.42 14.01 2.55
C ASP A 187 -3.78 13.38 1.19
N PRO A 188 -3.88 14.19 0.10
CA PRO A 188 -4.24 13.70 -1.22
C PRO A 188 -3.34 12.58 -1.74
N LYS A 189 -2.04 12.62 -1.42
CA LYS A 189 -1.07 11.61 -1.86
C LYS A 189 -1.28 10.28 -1.13
N GLN A 190 -1.56 10.34 0.16
CA GLN A 190 -1.89 9.16 0.96
C GLN A 190 -3.21 8.53 0.48
N VAL A 191 -4.26 9.35 0.29
CA VAL A 191 -5.54 8.89 -0.26
C VAL A 191 -5.32 8.20 -1.60
N ALA A 192 -4.57 8.80 -2.53
CA ALA A 192 -4.28 8.22 -3.84
C ALA A 192 -3.62 6.84 -3.74
N ARG A 193 -2.61 6.66 -2.87
CA ARG A 193 -1.95 5.35 -2.68
C ARG A 193 -2.94 4.27 -2.20
N LYS A 194 -3.79 4.61 -1.22
CA LYS A 194 -4.80 3.67 -0.69
C LYS A 194 -5.85 3.32 -1.73
N VAL A 195 -6.34 4.33 -2.46
CA VAL A 195 -7.29 4.17 -3.57
C VAL A 195 -6.73 3.22 -4.63
N ILE A 196 -5.48 3.43 -5.06
CA ILE A 196 -4.82 2.57 -6.06
C ILE A 196 -4.65 1.14 -5.55
N ALA A 197 -4.15 0.96 -4.32
CA ALA A 197 -3.94 -0.37 -3.75
C ALA A 197 -5.25 -1.16 -3.64
N TYR A 198 -6.30 -0.54 -3.09
CA TYR A 198 -7.62 -1.14 -2.96
C TYR A 198 -8.25 -1.48 -4.31
N SER A 199 -8.23 -0.53 -5.26
CA SER A 199 -8.77 -0.75 -6.62
C SER A 199 -8.09 -1.91 -7.33
N ARG A 200 -6.75 -1.98 -7.27
CA ARG A 200 -5.99 -3.09 -7.84
C ARG A 200 -6.38 -4.43 -7.20
N GLY A 201 -6.55 -4.44 -5.89
CA GLY A 201 -7.01 -5.65 -5.18
C GLY A 201 -8.39 -6.11 -5.65
N LEU A 202 -9.36 -5.19 -5.78
CA LEU A 202 -10.69 -5.49 -6.30
C LEU A 202 -10.63 -6.05 -7.72
N GLU A 203 -9.95 -5.39 -8.64
CA GLU A 203 -9.91 -5.74 -10.07
C GLU A 203 -9.12 -7.02 -10.32
N ASP A 204 -8.01 -7.25 -9.64
CA ASP A 204 -7.28 -8.53 -9.67
C ASP A 204 -8.11 -9.67 -9.03
N GLY A 205 -9.10 -9.35 -8.20
CA GLY A 205 -10.10 -10.26 -7.66
C GLY A 205 -11.31 -10.51 -8.58
N GLY A 206 -11.35 -9.88 -9.75
CA GLY A 206 -12.43 -10.03 -10.74
C GLY A 206 -13.68 -9.21 -10.42
N VAL A 207 -13.57 -8.13 -9.64
CA VAL A 207 -14.64 -7.16 -9.35
C VAL A 207 -14.17 -5.77 -9.79
N MET A 208 -14.91 -5.11 -10.67
CA MET A 208 -14.57 -3.77 -11.14
C MET A 208 -14.68 -2.76 -10.00
N ALA A 209 -13.61 -1.98 -9.79
CA ALA A 209 -13.59 -0.85 -8.87
C ALA A 209 -14.19 0.40 -9.52
N VAL A 210 -14.93 1.18 -8.74
CA VAL A 210 -15.49 2.47 -9.16
C VAL A 210 -15.10 3.54 -8.15
N CYS A 211 -14.17 4.42 -8.55
CA CYS A 211 -13.69 5.54 -7.76
C CYS A 211 -14.76 6.61 -7.60
N LYS A 212 -14.98 7.15 -6.40
CA LYS A 212 -16.03 8.13 -6.10
C LYS A 212 -15.61 9.16 -5.07
N HIS A 213 -16.18 10.36 -5.09
CA HIS A 213 -17.23 10.94 -5.96
C HIS A 213 -16.59 12.06 -6.80
N PHE A 214 -16.26 11.78 -8.06
CA PHE A 214 -15.61 12.77 -8.92
C PHE A 214 -16.49 14.03 -9.10
N PRO A 215 -15.95 15.27 -9.06
CA PRO A 215 -14.55 15.67 -8.98
C PRO A 215 -13.95 15.81 -7.56
N GLY A 216 -14.65 15.39 -6.50
CA GLY A 216 -14.22 15.39 -5.10
C GLY A 216 -15.28 16.00 -4.19
N HIS A 217 -15.70 15.26 -3.17
CA HIS A 217 -16.78 15.63 -2.22
C HIS A 217 -16.22 15.87 -0.81
N GLY A 218 -14.90 15.85 -0.64
CA GLY A 218 -14.29 15.81 0.69
C GLY A 218 -14.37 17.12 1.47
N ASP A 219 -14.42 18.28 0.78
CA ASP A 219 -14.43 19.60 1.41
C ASP A 219 -15.77 20.32 1.21
N THR A 220 -16.86 19.62 1.54
CA THR A 220 -18.22 20.16 1.52
C THR A 220 -18.81 20.17 2.94
N ASP A 221 -19.69 21.10 3.23
CA ASP A 221 -20.39 21.28 4.52
C ASP A 221 -21.86 20.87 4.48
N THR A 222 -22.35 20.41 3.31
CA THR A 222 -23.75 20.06 3.07
C THR A 222 -23.89 18.64 2.54
N ASP A 223 -25.00 18.00 2.91
CA ASP A 223 -25.32 16.64 2.48
C ASP A 223 -25.99 16.64 1.10
N SER A 224 -25.31 16.04 0.10
CA SER A 224 -25.78 15.92 -1.28
C SER A 224 -27.11 15.13 -1.44
N HIS A 225 -27.51 14.36 -0.43
CA HIS A 225 -28.81 13.70 -0.41
C HIS A 225 -29.97 14.69 -0.30
N TYR A 226 -29.74 15.88 0.27
CA TYR A 226 -30.80 16.88 0.52
C TYR A 226 -30.60 18.17 -0.26
N VAL A 227 -29.38 18.64 -0.46
CA VAL A 227 -29.03 19.92 -1.10
C VAL A 227 -27.83 19.68 -2.03
N LEU A 228 -27.71 20.47 -3.10
CA LEU A 228 -26.53 20.43 -3.99
C LEU A 228 -25.34 21.13 -3.30
N PRO A 229 -24.27 20.38 -2.91
CA PRO A 229 -23.09 20.99 -2.34
C PRO A 229 -22.34 21.86 -3.36
N VAL A 230 -21.71 22.93 -2.90
CA VAL A 230 -20.96 23.86 -3.74
C VAL A 230 -19.49 23.89 -3.32
N LEU A 231 -18.59 23.72 -4.30
CA LEU A 231 -17.15 23.91 -4.14
C LEU A 231 -16.72 25.19 -4.84
N ASN A 232 -16.21 26.15 -4.05
CA ASN A 232 -15.76 27.48 -4.52
C ASN A 232 -14.23 27.56 -4.52
N PHE A 233 -13.55 26.58 -5.11
CA PHE A 233 -12.09 26.53 -5.19
C PHE A 233 -11.64 26.90 -6.59
N ASN A 234 -10.46 27.55 -6.67
CA ASN A 234 -9.78 27.79 -7.93
C ASN A 234 -9.16 26.47 -8.48
N ARG A 235 -8.72 26.52 -9.73
CA ARG A 235 -8.19 25.37 -10.43
C ARG A 235 -6.96 24.76 -9.74
N ASP A 236 -6.03 25.56 -9.26
CA ASP A 236 -4.81 25.07 -8.61
C ASP A 236 -5.12 24.23 -7.36
N ARG A 237 -6.10 24.67 -6.56
CA ARG A 237 -6.59 23.92 -5.40
C ARG A 237 -7.26 22.61 -5.84
N LEU A 238 -8.18 22.67 -6.82
CA LEU A 238 -8.84 21.47 -7.33
C LEU A 238 -7.81 20.45 -7.84
N ASP A 239 -6.81 20.87 -8.59
CA ASP A 239 -5.77 20.00 -9.15
C ASP A 239 -4.85 19.37 -8.10
N SER A 240 -4.55 20.12 -7.04
CA SER A 240 -3.60 19.68 -6.01
C SER A 240 -4.24 18.82 -4.93
N VAL A 241 -5.53 18.93 -4.72
CA VAL A 241 -6.26 18.25 -3.63
C VAL A 241 -7.39 17.36 -4.16
N GLU A 242 -8.48 17.97 -4.65
CA GLU A 242 -9.69 17.23 -4.97
C GLU A 242 -9.50 16.26 -6.13
N LEU A 243 -8.89 16.71 -7.23
CA LEU A 243 -8.65 15.91 -8.43
C LEU A 243 -7.43 14.97 -8.33
N TYR A 244 -6.52 15.22 -7.38
CA TYR A 244 -5.27 14.48 -7.29
C TYR A 244 -5.45 12.95 -7.15
N PRO A 245 -6.25 12.42 -6.21
CA PRO A 245 -6.44 10.97 -6.08
C PRO A 245 -7.08 10.34 -7.32
N PHE A 246 -8.02 11.03 -7.96
CA PHE A 246 -8.66 10.56 -9.19
C PHE A 246 -7.69 10.50 -10.36
N ARG A 247 -6.85 11.52 -10.52
CA ARG A 247 -5.79 11.54 -11.55
C ARG A 247 -4.83 10.36 -11.39
N GLU A 248 -4.39 10.08 -10.17
CA GLU A 248 -3.47 8.97 -9.91
C GLU A 248 -4.17 7.59 -10.09
N ALA A 249 -5.45 7.47 -9.72
CA ALA A 249 -6.26 6.27 -10.00
C ALA A 249 -6.45 6.03 -11.50
N ILE A 250 -6.67 7.08 -12.28
CA ILE A 250 -6.77 7.00 -13.75
C ILE A 250 -5.44 6.50 -14.35
N LYS A 251 -4.30 7.05 -13.90
CA LYS A 251 -2.97 6.58 -14.34
C LYS A 251 -2.72 5.11 -13.96
N ALA A 252 -3.30 4.64 -12.86
CA ALA A 252 -3.23 3.25 -12.43
C ALA A 252 -4.17 2.31 -13.20
N GLY A 253 -5.01 2.83 -14.10
CA GLY A 253 -5.89 2.06 -14.99
C GLY A 253 -7.20 1.60 -14.38
N ILE A 254 -7.80 2.36 -13.44
CA ILE A 254 -9.07 2.00 -12.79
C ILE A 254 -10.21 1.86 -13.81
N GLY A 255 -11.10 0.85 -13.58
CA GLY A 255 -12.19 0.50 -14.50
C GLY A 255 -13.39 1.44 -14.50
N GLY A 256 -13.73 2.06 -13.37
CA GLY A 256 -14.92 2.87 -13.21
C GLY A 256 -14.72 4.19 -12.48
N MET A 257 -15.58 5.17 -12.79
CA MET A 257 -15.64 6.47 -12.12
C MET A 257 -17.10 6.85 -11.85
N MET A 258 -17.43 7.24 -10.62
CA MET A 258 -18.74 7.75 -10.25
C MET A 258 -18.69 9.26 -10.09
N ILE A 259 -19.61 9.95 -10.77
CA ILE A 259 -19.73 11.40 -10.75
C ILE A 259 -20.70 11.83 -9.63
N GLY A 260 -20.18 12.57 -8.66
CA GLY A 260 -20.98 13.11 -7.57
C GLY A 260 -21.96 14.22 -8.01
N HIS A 261 -22.99 14.44 -7.21
CA HIS A 261 -23.91 15.58 -7.40
C HIS A 261 -23.36 16.80 -6.68
N LEU A 262 -22.41 17.49 -7.33
CA LEU A 262 -21.65 18.63 -6.83
C LEU A 262 -21.72 19.80 -7.82
N HIS A 263 -21.78 21.02 -7.31
CA HIS A 263 -21.57 22.23 -8.10
C HIS A 263 -20.13 22.72 -7.88
N VAL A 264 -19.32 22.71 -8.93
CA VAL A 264 -17.93 23.19 -8.90
C VAL A 264 -17.85 24.42 -9.81
N ALA A 265 -17.97 25.59 -9.19
CA ALA A 265 -18.16 26.87 -9.90
C ALA A 265 -17.02 27.17 -10.89
N GLU A 266 -15.78 26.76 -10.58
CA GLU A 266 -14.61 26.90 -11.45
C GLU A 266 -14.70 26.08 -12.75
N LEU A 267 -15.46 24.97 -12.72
CA LEU A 267 -15.55 24.07 -13.87
C LEU A 267 -16.82 24.31 -14.69
N ASP A 268 -18.00 24.36 -14.06
CA ASP A 268 -19.28 24.59 -14.75
C ASP A 268 -20.34 25.10 -13.75
N ASN A 269 -21.31 25.87 -14.25
CA ASN A 269 -22.48 26.31 -13.47
C ASN A 269 -23.54 25.23 -13.28
N ARG A 270 -23.41 24.07 -13.94
CA ARG A 270 -24.32 22.93 -13.79
C ARG A 270 -23.75 21.92 -12.78
N PRO A 271 -24.61 21.10 -12.16
CA PRO A 271 -24.17 19.97 -11.36
C PRO A 271 -23.24 19.04 -12.15
N ALA A 272 -22.15 18.59 -11.53
CA ALA A 272 -21.09 17.81 -12.18
C ALA A 272 -21.64 16.58 -12.94
N SER A 273 -22.62 15.87 -12.37
CA SER A 273 -23.23 14.67 -12.97
C SER A 273 -24.02 14.93 -14.28
N ILE A 274 -24.33 16.19 -14.61
CA ILE A 274 -24.98 16.59 -15.86
C ILE A 274 -24.16 17.63 -16.65
N SER A 275 -22.90 17.83 -16.29
CA SER A 275 -21.98 18.76 -16.93
C SER A 275 -21.06 18.05 -17.92
N SER A 276 -21.15 18.44 -19.20
CA SER A 276 -20.21 17.96 -20.23
C SER A 276 -18.81 18.52 -20.03
N GLU A 277 -18.66 19.67 -19.37
CA GLU A 277 -17.37 20.25 -19.04
C GLU A 277 -16.63 19.38 -18.01
N VAL A 278 -17.32 19.01 -16.94
CA VAL A 278 -16.73 18.14 -15.90
C VAL A 278 -16.42 16.74 -16.42
N ILE A 279 -17.36 16.11 -17.15
CA ILE A 279 -17.22 14.71 -17.56
C ILE A 279 -16.42 14.58 -18.85
N THR A 280 -16.87 15.26 -19.94
CA THR A 280 -16.22 15.06 -21.23
C THR A 280 -14.91 15.84 -21.35
N SER A 281 -14.87 17.11 -20.90
CA SER A 281 -13.65 17.94 -21.02
C SER A 281 -12.63 17.58 -19.94
N VAL A 282 -12.97 17.66 -18.67
CA VAL A 282 -11.99 17.43 -17.59
C VAL A 282 -11.71 15.94 -17.41
N LEU A 283 -12.70 15.11 -17.08
CA LEU A 283 -12.44 13.70 -16.76
C LEU A 283 -11.91 12.91 -17.97
N CYS A 284 -12.61 12.97 -19.12
CA CYS A 284 -12.26 12.09 -20.23
C CYS A 284 -11.11 12.63 -21.09
N LYS A 285 -11.12 13.94 -21.45
CA LYS A 285 -10.10 14.48 -22.36
C LYS A 285 -8.84 14.93 -21.62
N GLU A 286 -8.98 15.71 -20.56
CA GLU A 286 -7.83 16.28 -19.86
C GLU A 286 -7.12 15.24 -18.99
N LEU A 287 -7.87 14.51 -18.11
CA LEU A 287 -7.32 13.48 -17.24
C LEU A 287 -7.13 12.13 -17.95
N GLY A 288 -7.69 11.96 -19.17
CA GLY A 288 -7.50 10.77 -20.00
C GLY A 288 -8.29 9.54 -19.55
N PHE A 289 -9.38 9.70 -18.79
CA PHE A 289 -10.18 8.57 -18.34
C PHE A 289 -10.97 7.93 -19.48
N SER A 290 -10.80 6.63 -19.69
CA SER A 290 -11.47 5.84 -20.73
C SER A 290 -12.39 4.75 -20.18
N GLY A 291 -12.45 4.58 -18.86
CA GLY A 291 -13.28 3.59 -18.15
C GLY A 291 -14.78 3.93 -18.16
N LEU A 292 -15.60 3.10 -17.49
CA LEU A 292 -17.05 3.34 -17.38
C LEU A 292 -17.35 4.52 -16.44
N VAL A 293 -18.21 5.42 -16.89
CA VAL A 293 -18.66 6.58 -16.12
C VAL A 293 -20.08 6.34 -15.59
N PHE A 294 -20.23 6.38 -14.28
CA PHE A 294 -21.50 6.21 -13.57
C PHE A 294 -21.97 7.54 -13.01
N THR A 295 -23.27 7.78 -13.02
CA THR A 295 -23.84 8.84 -12.17
C THR A 295 -23.87 8.37 -10.72
N ASP A 296 -23.84 9.26 -9.77
CA ASP A 296 -24.40 9.00 -8.45
C ASP A 296 -25.93 8.82 -8.54
N ALA A 297 -26.59 8.46 -7.44
CA ALA A 297 -28.01 8.11 -7.42
C ALA A 297 -28.93 9.26 -7.85
N LEU A 298 -29.52 9.13 -9.04
CA LEU A 298 -30.36 10.20 -9.66
C LEU A 298 -31.69 10.47 -8.92
N GLU A 299 -32.02 9.72 -7.88
CA GLU A 299 -33.14 10.02 -6.98
C GLU A 299 -32.81 11.07 -5.91
N MET A 300 -31.53 11.42 -5.71
CA MET A 300 -31.08 12.40 -4.72
C MET A 300 -31.64 13.79 -5.05
N LYS A 301 -32.06 14.55 -4.01
CA LYS A 301 -32.68 15.86 -4.19
C LYS A 301 -31.75 16.90 -4.81
N GLY A 302 -30.46 16.81 -4.52
CA GLY A 302 -29.45 17.71 -5.06
C GLY A 302 -29.43 17.81 -6.59
N ILE A 303 -29.89 16.77 -7.31
CA ILE A 303 -29.98 16.77 -8.77
C ILE A 303 -31.44 16.86 -9.24
N SER A 304 -32.38 16.17 -8.57
CA SER A 304 -33.75 16.02 -9.03
C SER A 304 -34.55 17.32 -9.01
N ASP A 305 -34.21 18.25 -8.12
CA ASP A 305 -34.86 19.55 -7.97
C ASP A 305 -34.28 20.59 -8.95
N ASN A 306 -33.14 20.31 -9.55
CA ASN A 306 -32.40 21.21 -10.44
C ASN A 306 -32.47 20.85 -11.93
N ALA A 307 -33.13 19.74 -12.31
CA ALA A 307 -33.14 19.28 -13.71
C ALA A 307 -34.46 18.59 -14.08
N ASP A 308 -35.12 19.07 -15.15
CA ASP A 308 -36.19 18.35 -15.84
C ASP A 308 -35.62 17.07 -16.47
N ASN A 309 -35.83 15.94 -15.82
CA ASN A 309 -35.33 14.64 -16.21
C ASN A 309 -33.80 14.53 -16.40
N PRO A 310 -33.05 14.31 -15.30
CA PRO A 310 -31.58 14.29 -15.31
C PRO A 310 -31.00 13.17 -16.17
N CYS A 311 -31.73 12.07 -16.43
CA CYS A 311 -31.22 10.92 -17.18
C CYS A 311 -30.72 11.25 -18.60
N ALA A 312 -31.50 11.97 -19.38
CA ALA A 312 -31.09 12.36 -20.72
C ALA A 312 -29.91 13.35 -20.68
N GLN A 313 -29.92 14.30 -19.74
CA GLN A 313 -28.85 15.28 -19.56
C GLN A 313 -27.54 14.59 -19.14
N ALA A 314 -27.61 13.63 -18.22
CA ALA A 314 -26.44 12.84 -17.77
C ALA A 314 -25.80 12.05 -18.92
N LEU A 315 -26.59 11.40 -19.77
CA LEU A 315 -26.07 10.70 -20.97
C LEU A 315 -25.44 11.67 -21.98
N MET A 316 -26.05 12.85 -22.20
CA MET A 316 -25.50 13.91 -23.05
C MET A 316 -24.18 14.48 -22.48
N ALA A 317 -24.07 14.57 -21.17
CA ALA A 317 -22.86 15.06 -20.48
C ALA A 317 -21.67 14.10 -20.59
N GLY A 318 -21.90 12.81 -20.82
CA GLY A 318 -20.81 11.82 -20.97
C GLY A 318 -20.97 10.55 -20.14
N ASN A 319 -21.87 10.49 -19.15
CA ASN A 319 -22.06 9.26 -18.35
C ASN A 319 -22.45 8.07 -19.24
N ASP A 320 -21.98 6.89 -18.87
CA ASP A 320 -22.28 5.63 -19.55
C ASP A 320 -23.41 4.86 -18.88
N LEU A 321 -23.49 4.91 -17.56
CA LEU A 321 -24.49 4.20 -16.75
C LEU A 321 -25.20 5.16 -15.78
N LEU A 322 -26.52 5.01 -15.72
CA LEU A 322 -27.42 5.83 -14.91
C LEU A 322 -27.88 5.06 -13.68
N LEU A 323 -27.56 5.58 -12.48
CA LEU A 323 -27.87 4.92 -11.22
C LEU A 323 -29.20 5.39 -10.66
N VAL A 324 -30.03 4.45 -10.19
CA VAL A 324 -31.18 4.69 -9.31
C VAL A 324 -32.09 5.83 -9.77
N PRO A 325 -32.72 5.75 -10.93
CA PRO A 325 -33.69 6.78 -11.29
C PRO A 325 -35.00 6.64 -10.45
N ARG A 326 -35.56 7.75 -10.00
CA ARG A 326 -36.82 7.77 -9.21
C ARG A 326 -37.96 6.95 -9.82
N ASN A 327 -38.05 6.94 -11.13
CA ASN A 327 -39.06 6.20 -11.88
C ASN A 327 -38.47 5.70 -13.19
N LEU A 328 -38.13 4.41 -13.22
CA LEU A 328 -37.44 3.79 -14.35
C LEU A 328 -38.17 4.01 -15.67
N LYS A 329 -39.52 3.81 -15.71
CA LYS A 329 -40.34 3.99 -16.91
C LYS A 329 -40.26 5.42 -17.46
N LYS A 330 -40.52 6.41 -16.58
CA LYS A 330 -40.49 7.83 -16.99
C LYS A 330 -39.09 8.26 -17.43
N SER A 331 -38.06 7.76 -16.77
CA SER A 331 -36.66 8.04 -17.08
C SER A 331 -36.27 7.50 -18.45
N LEU A 332 -36.60 6.24 -18.74
CA LEU A 332 -36.37 5.63 -20.03
C LEU A 332 -37.14 6.35 -21.16
N GLU A 333 -38.44 6.65 -20.93
CA GLU A 333 -39.26 7.42 -21.88
C GLU A 333 -38.66 8.81 -22.16
N SER A 334 -38.02 9.45 -21.18
CA SER A 334 -37.40 10.75 -21.39
C SER A 334 -36.16 10.68 -22.27
N VAL A 335 -35.34 9.66 -22.07
CA VAL A 335 -34.19 9.40 -22.95
C VAL A 335 -34.68 9.13 -24.38
N MET A 336 -35.72 8.30 -24.54
CA MET A 336 -36.33 8.06 -25.85
C MET A 336 -36.89 9.33 -26.51
N ARG A 337 -37.51 10.23 -25.71
CA ARG A 337 -37.96 11.55 -26.22
C ARG A 337 -36.77 12.42 -26.65
N ALA A 338 -35.69 12.43 -25.89
CA ALA A 338 -34.49 13.19 -26.26
C ALA A 338 -33.87 12.70 -27.57
N ILE A 339 -33.89 11.38 -27.81
CA ILE A 339 -33.41 10.77 -29.05
C ILE A 339 -34.34 11.18 -30.20
N LYS A 340 -35.67 11.05 -30.03
CA LYS A 340 -36.64 11.42 -31.05
C LYS A 340 -36.58 12.92 -31.39
N ALA A 341 -36.25 13.77 -30.45
CA ALA A 341 -36.07 15.21 -30.66
C ALA A 341 -34.70 15.58 -31.24
N GLY A 342 -33.84 14.62 -31.56
CA GLY A 342 -32.48 14.84 -32.12
C GLY A 342 -31.47 15.44 -31.14
N LYS A 343 -31.81 15.55 -29.85
CA LYS A 343 -30.89 16.05 -28.80
C LYS A 343 -29.82 15.04 -28.41
N LEU A 344 -30.13 13.74 -28.57
CA LEU A 344 -29.22 12.62 -28.31
C LEU A 344 -29.29 11.67 -29.51
N SER A 345 -28.15 11.32 -30.11
CA SER A 345 -28.17 10.47 -31.31
C SER A 345 -28.19 8.98 -30.96
N GLU A 346 -28.86 8.17 -31.78
CA GLU A 346 -28.85 6.70 -31.67
C GLU A 346 -27.41 6.13 -31.72
N LYS A 347 -26.52 6.76 -32.47
CA LYS A 347 -25.11 6.38 -32.57
C LYS A 347 -24.45 6.47 -31.19
N VAL A 348 -24.65 7.57 -30.45
CA VAL A 348 -24.09 7.74 -29.10
C VAL A 348 -24.63 6.68 -28.15
N ILE A 349 -25.93 6.36 -28.18
CA ILE A 349 -26.51 5.28 -27.38
C ILE A 349 -25.89 3.92 -27.72
N THR A 350 -25.71 3.64 -29.01
CA THR A 350 -25.10 2.38 -29.47
C THR A 350 -23.66 2.27 -29.00
N GLU A 351 -22.87 3.35 -29.07
CA GLU A 351 -21.47 3.36 -28.58
C GLU A 351 -21.38 3.17 -27.05
N LYS A 352 -22.25 3.83 -26.27
CA LYS A 352 -22.33 3.63 -24.84
C LYS A 352 -22.76 2.20 -24.48
N CYS A 353 -23.77 1.66 -25.18
CA CYS A 353 -24.18 0.28 -24.98
C CYS A 353 -23.05 -0.71 -25.35
N ARG A 354 -22.34 -0.48 -26.46
CA ARG A 354 -21.14 -1.26 -26.84
C ARG A 354 -20.13 -1.29 -25.72
N LYS A 355 -19.79 -0.13 -25.17
CA LYS A 355 -18.86 0.00 -24.06
C LYS A 355 -19.32 -0.80 -22.84
N VAL A 356 -20.57 -0.68 -22.43
CA VAL A 356 -21.14 -1.47 -21.31
C VAL A 356 -21.05 -2.97 -21.57
N LEU A 357 -21.33 -3.43 -22.80
CA LEU A 357 -21.23 -4.84 -23.17
C LEU A 357 -19.79 -5.36 -23.13
N MET A 358 -18.80 -4.57 -23.56
CA MET A 358 -17.38 -4.94 -23.43
C MET A 358 -17.00 -5.19 -21.96
N TYR A 359 -17.41 -4.32 -21.06
CA TYR A 359 -17.17 -4.52 -19.62
C TYR A 359 -17.94 -5.72 -19.06
N LYS A 360 -19.16 -5.98 -19.50
CA LYS A 360 -19.87 -7.22 -19.16
C LYS A 360 -19.08 -8.45 -19.57
N TYR A 361 -18.54 -8.45 -20.78
CA TYR A 361 -17.70 -9.55 -21.27
C TYR A 361 -16.45 -9.72 -20.41
N ALA A 362 -15.71 -8.63 -20.11
CA ALA A 362 -14.53 -8.63 -19.27
C ALA A 362 -14.80 -9.18 -17.85
N LEU A 363 -16.01 -8.95 -17.33
CA LEU A 363 -16.46 -9.43 -16.01
C LEU A 363 -17.08 -10.84 -16.06
N GLY A 364 -16.93 -11.57 -17.18
CA GLY A 364 -17.42 -12.94 -17.33
C GLY A 364 -18.91 -13.05 -17.60
N LEU A 365 -19.59 -11.96 -17.98
CA LEU A 365 -21.04 -11.90 -18.26
C LEU A 365 -21.39 -12.18 -19.72
N SER A 366 -20.50 -12.85 -20.47
CA SER A 366 -20.85 -13.45 -21.75
C SER A 366 -21.82 -14.62 -21.61
N HIS A 367 -21.93 -15.19 -20.41
CA HIS A 367 -22.82 -16.28 -20.05
C HIS A 367 -23.61 -15.97 -18.78
N LYS A 368 -24.82 -16.59 -18.66
CA LYS A 368 -25.62 -16.48 -17.43
C LYS A 368 -24.88 -17.14 -16.27
N GLN A 369 -24.81 -16.44 -15.15
CA GLN A 369 -24.19 -16.93 -13.93
C GLN A 369 -25.27 -17.34 -12.92
N HIS A 370 -24.96 -18.34 -12.11
CA HIS A 370 -25.76 -18.77 -10.98
C HIS A 370 -24.90 -18.79 -9.72
N THR A 371 -25.42 -18.21 -8.66
CA THR A 371 -24.75 -18.13 -7.36
C THR A 371 -25.29 -19.20 -6.43
N GLU A 372 -24.42 -20.07 -5.92
CA GLU A 372 -24.79 -21.14 -5.02
C GLU A 372 -25.06 -20.59 -3.61
N LEU A 373 -26.21 -20.96 -3.03
CA LEU A 373 -26.61 -20.53 -1.69
C LEU A 373 -26.09 -21.45 -0.57
N ASP A 374 -25.96 -22.74 -0.86
CA ASP A 374 -25.53 -23.70 0.16
C ASP A 374 -24.10 -23.40 0.62
N GLY A 375 -23.90 -23.35 1.94
CA GLY A 375 -22.59 -23.05 2.53
C GLY A 375 -22.06 -21.62 2.29
N ILE A 376 -22.86 -20.67 1.78
CA ILE A 376 -22.39 -19.33 1.38
C ILE A 376 -21.78 -18.55 2.56
N LYS A 377 -22.34 -18.64 3.75
CA LYS A 377 -21.81 -17.97 4.94
C LYS A 377 -20.39 -18.45 5.30
N GLN A 378 -20.16 -19.77 5.21
CA GLN A 378 -18.84 -20.37 5.45
C GLN A 378 -17.82 -19.96 4.38
N ARG A 379 -18.24 -19.84 3.11
CA ARG A 379 -17.38 -19.33 2.03
C ARG A 379 -17.06 -17.85 2.17
N ILE A 380 -17.97 -17.05 2.73
CA ILE A 380 -17.74 -15.63 3.01
C ILE A 380 -16.80 -15.47 4.21
N HIS A 381 -17.11 -16.12 5.34
CA HIS A 381 -16.36 -16.01 6.58
C HIS A 381 -15.28 -17.09 6.65
N THR A 382 -14.03 -16.71 6.46
CA THR A 382 -12.88 -17.62 6.45
C THR A 382 -11.84 -17.21 7.48
N ALA A 383 -11.07 -18.17 7.98
CA ALA A 383 -9.95 -17.90 8.90
C ALA A 383 -8.89 -16.94 8.28
N GLY A 384 -8.72 -16.98 6.94
CA GLY A 384 -7.86 -16.03 6.23
C GLY A 384 -8.35 -14.59 6.31
N MET A 385 -9.67 -14.40 6.22
CA MET A 385 -10.30 -13.09 6.42
C MET A 385 -10.07 -12.56 7.86
N ASP A 386 -10.28 -13.40 8.87
CA ASP A 386 -10.06 -13.00 10.27
C ASP A 386 -8.61 -12.62 10.53
N SER A 387 -7.66 -13.38 9.96
CA SER A 387 -6.24 -13.09 10.05
C SER A 387 -5.87 -11.75 9.37
N LEU A 388 -6.44 -11.48 8.19
CA LEU A 388 -6.24 -10.21 7.48
C LEU A 388 -6.83 -9.04 8.27
N LEU A 389 -8.05 -9.18 8.79
CA LEU A 389 -8.70 -8.16 9.60
C LEU A 389 -7.85 -7.83 10.83
N ALA A 390 -7.35 -8.84 11.55
CA ALA A 390 -6.49 -8.64 12.69
C ALA A 390 -5.17 -7.94 12.31
N ALA A 391 -4.55 -8.33 11.19
CA ALA A 391 -3.32 -7.68 10.71
C ALA A 391 -3.54 -6.20 10.34
N MET A 392 -4.68 -5.87 9.71
CA MET A 392 -5.04 -4.51 9.34
C MET A 392 -5.30 -3.64 10.57
N GLU A 393 -6.06 -4.15 11.56
CA GLU A 393 -6.35 -3.39 12.78
C GLU A 393 -5.09 -3.17 13.62
N LYS A 394 -4.19 -4.15 13.73
CA LYS A 394 -2.88 -3.97 14.35
C LYS A 394 -2.05 -2.91 13.63
N ALA A 395 -1.96 -2.98 12.31
CA ALA A 395 -1.19 -2.03 11.50
C ALA A 395 -1.74 -0.59 11.53
N ALA A 396 -2.98 -0.40 11.94
CA ALA A 396 -3.59 0.92 12.11
C ALA A 396 -3.30 1.56 13.47
N VAL A 397 -2.90 0.79 14.48
CA VAL A 397 -2.54 1.33 15.80
C VAL A 397 -1.44 2.39 15.64
N THR A 398 -1.62 3.53 16.30
CA THR A 398 -0.76 4.70 16.12
C THR A 398 -0.32 5.27 17.47
N VAL A 399 0.97 5.43 17.68
CA VAL A 399 1.51 6.20 18.81
C VAL A 399 1.57 7.67 18.38
N LEU A 400 0.64 8.48 18.86
CA LEU A 400 0.50 9.89 18.45
C LEU A 400 1.47 10.82 19.17
N LYS A 401 1.88 10.45 20.37
CA LYS A 401 2.77 11.22 21.24
C LYS A 401 3.57 10.28 22.11
N ASP A 402 4.82 10.62 22.35
CA ASP A 402 5.68 10.09 23.40
C ASP A 402 6.80 11.10 23.67
N SER A 403 6.44 12.21 24.34
CA SER A 403 7.34 13.36 24.56
C SER A 403 8.31 13.18 25.71
N ALA A 404 8.06 12.20 26.57
CA ALA A 404 8.88 11.93 27.76
C ALA A 404 9.61 10.59 27.67
N ASP A 405 9.59 9.96 26.48
CA ASP A 405 10.25 8.67 26.23
C ASP A 405 9.80 7.57 27.22
N VAL A 406 8.49 7.53 27.48
CA VAL A 406 7.90 6.58 28.42
C VAL A 406 7.49 5.25 27.78
N LEU A 407 7.58 5.16 26.47
CA LEU A 407 7.32 3.93 25.72
C LEU A 407 8.60 3.46 24.98
N PRO A 408 8.97 2.16 25.09
CA PRO A 408 8.32 1.13 25.91
C PRO A 408 8.35 1.44 27.39
N LEU A 409 7.35 0.92 28.14
CA LEU A 409 7.26 1.11 29.58
C LEU A 409 8.50 0.57 30.29
N ASP A 410 8.99 1.29 31.32
CA ASP A 410 10.05 0.79 32.18
C ASP A 410 9.53 -0.36 33.04
N LEU A 411 9.94 -1.59 32.71
CA LEU A 411 9.50 -2.80 33.40
C LEU A 411 10.01 -2.91 34.83
N SER A 412 11.03 -2.14 35.19
CA SER A 412 11.60 -2.09 36.56
C SER A 412 10.82 -1.15 37.47
N LEU A 413 10.01 -0.25 36.91
CA LEU A 413 9.29 0.76 37.69
C LEU A 413 8.18 0.12 38.51
N SER A 414 8.24 0.34 39.84
CA SER A 414 7.15 -0.02 40.77
C SER A 414 6.17 1.15 40.94
N GLY A 415 4.90 0.87 41.18
CA GLY A 415 3.90 1.93 41.41
C GLY A 415 3.20 2.42 40.13
N ASN A 416 3.18 1.60 39.09
CA ASN A 416 2.32 1.82 37.93
C ASN A 416 0.84 1.57 38.28
N VAL A 417 -0.04 2.42 37.76
CA VAL A 417 -1.49 2.27 37.90
C VAL A 417 -2.16 2.30 36.56
N LEU A 418 -2.92 1.26 36.21
CA LEU A 418 -3.86 1.27 35.08
C LEU A 418 -5.21 1.81 35.61
N LEU A 419 -5.66 2.93 35.07
CA LEU A 419 -6.98 3.48 35.25
C LEU A 419 -7.86 3.21 34.04
N SER A 420 -8.88 2.38 34.18
CA SER A 420 -9.87 2.15 33.11
C SER A 420 -11.13 2.95 33.40
N LEU A 421 -11.47 3.87 32.49
CA LEU A 421 -12.63 4.76 32.62
C LEU A 421 -13.94 4.04 32.20
N SER A 422 -14.18 2.86 32.81
CA SER A 422 -15.38 2.06 32.59
C SER A 422 -15.70 1.24 33.81
N SER A 423 -16.97 1.16 34.16
CA SER A 423 -17.46 0.31 35.26
C SER A 423 -17.86 -1.10 34.82
N SER A 424 -17.92 -1.37 33.52
CA SER A 424 -18.40 -2.65 32.99
C SER A 424 -17.31 -3.70 32.78
N LEU A 425 -16.05 -3.40 33.11
CA LEU A 425 -14.91 -4.30 32.94
C LEU A 425 -14.87 -5.34 34.07
N SER A 426 -14.62 -6.60 33.73
CA SER A 426 -14.46 -7.72 34.65
C SER A 426 -12.98 -8.00 34.94
N ASP A 427 -12.72 -8.90 35.91
CA ASP A 427 -11.35 -9.36 36.23
C ASP A 427 -10.65 -10.03 35.04
N ASP A 428 -11.39 -10.36 34.00
CA ASP A 428 -10.89 -10.90 32.73
C ASP A 428 -10.47 -9.85 31.72
N TYR A 429 -10.34 -8.57 32.11
CA TYR A 429 -9.95 -7.45 31.22
C TYR A 429 -8.63 -7.73 30.49
N PRO A 430 -8.66 -7.90 29.14
CA PRO A 430 -7.53 -8.43 28.37
C PRO A 430 -6.30 -7.54 28.44
N PHE A 431 -6.45 -6.22 28.33
CA PHE A 431 -5.36 -5.26 28.39
C PHE A 431 -4.61 -5.31 29.74
N TYR A 432 -5.36 -5.36 30.85
CA TYR A 432 -4.76 -5.51 32.17
C TYR A 432 -4.01 -6.82 32.33
N LYS A 433 -4.63 -7.92 31.92
CA LYS A 433 -4.02 -9.26 32.00
C LYS A 433 -2.71 -9.34 31.21
N GLU A 434 -2.67 -8.75 30.02
CA GLU A 434 -1.46 -8.77 29.19
C GLU A 434 -0.37 -7.91 29.82
N LEU A 435 -0.64 -6.66 30.17
CA LEU A 435 0.33 -5.77 30.82
C LEU A 435 0.88 -6.37 32.12
N LYS A 436 0.03 -7.01 32.93
CA LYS A 436 0.42 -7.61 34.23
C LYS A 436 1.43 -8.75 34.10
N LYS A 437 1.59 -9.36 32.92
CA LYS A 437 2.61 -10.40 32.72
C LYS A 437 4.03 -9.84 32.86
N THR A 438 4.24 -8.58 32.52
CA THR A 438 5.57 -7.95 32.40
C THR A 438 5.71 -6.72 33.30
N VAL A 439 4.63 -5.99 33.58
CA VAL A 439 4.64 -4.75 34.35
C VAL A 439 3.98 -4.95 35.70
N SER A 440 4.68 -4.53 36.78
CA SER A 440 4.06 -4.45 38.10
C SER A 440 3.07 -3.28 38.14
N LEU A 441 1.76 -3.54 38.16
CA LEU A 441 0.76 -2.48 38.15
C LEU A 441 -0.48 -2.83 39.01
N ALA A 442 -1.06 -1.79 39.63
CA ALA A 442 -2.39 -1.86 40.21
C ALA A 442 -3.44 -1.47 39.17
N TRP A 443 -4.62 -2.08 39.27
CA TRP A 443 -5.74 -1.75 38.40
C TRP A 443 -6.85 -1.04 39.14
N LEU A 444 -7.25 0.11 38.65
CA LEU A 444 -8.40 0.89 39.09
C LEU A 444 -9.40 1.03 37.96
N HIS A 445 -10.65 0.83 38.24
CA HIS A 445 -11.73 1.05 37.28
C HIS A 445 -12.95 1.64 38.00
N GLY A 446 -13.78 2.34 37.24
CA GLY A 446 -14.98 2.95 37.76
C GLY A 446 -15.59 4.02 36.89
N ASN A 447 -16.67 4.58 37.38
CA ASN A 447 -17.41 5.69 36.77
C ASN A 447 -17.30 6.96 37.64
N ALA A 448 -18.09 7.98 37.31
CA ALA A 448 -18.12 9.24 38.06
C ALA A 448 -18.38 9.06 39.57
N ASP A 449 -19.20 8.08 39.97
CA ASP A 449 -19.55 7.85 41.40
C ASP A 449 -18.36 7.34 42.22
N SER A 450 -17.37 6.74 41.55
CA SER A 450 -16.13 6.23 42.18
C SER A 450 -14.96 7.21 42.15
N LEU A 451 -15.14 8.43 41.64
CA LEU A 451 -14.07 9.39 41.35
C LEU A 451 -13.20 9.71 42.59
N ASN A 452 -13.79 10.00 43.74
CA ASN A 452 -13.07 10.32 44.97
C ASN A 452 -12.17 9.16 45.42
N ARG A 453 -12.69 7.93 45.38
CA ARG A 453 -11.94 6.73 45.74
C ARG A 453 -10.80 6.46 44.75
N ILE A 454 -11.04 6.71 43.48
CA ILE A 454 -10.02 6.60 42.43
C ILE A 454 -8.92 7.64 42.67
N GLN A 455 -9.27 8.89 42.99
CA GLN A 455 -8.33 9.97 43.25
C GLN A 455 -7.41 9.67 44.43
N GLU A 456 -7.95 9.16 45.55
CA GLU A 456 -7.15 8.75 46.72
C GLU A 456 -6.15 7.65 46.37
N ARG A 457 -6.58 6.65 45.62
CA ARG A 457 -5.74 5.48 45.26
C ARG A 457 -4.72 5.74 44.14
N ILE A 458 -4.96 6.68 43.23
CA ILE A 458 -4.08 7.01 42.13
C ILE A 458 -3.01 8.06 42.52
N THR A 459 -3.25 8.84 43.60
CA THR A 459 -2.32 9.88 44.05
C THR A 459 -0.90 9.36 44.31
N PRO A 460 -0.68 8.20 45.00
CA PRO A 460 0.67 7.68 45.21
C PRO A 460 1.31 7.01 44.00
N ALA A 461 0.62 6.88 42.87
CA ALA A 461 1.17 6.26 41.65
C ALA A 461 2.37 7.05 41.14
N GLN A 462 3.39 6.34 40.66
CA GLN A 462 4.57 6.92 39.99
C GLN A 462 4.28 7.18 38.50
N GLN A 463 3.54 6.31 37.84
CA GLN A 463 3.08 6.44 36.45
C GLN A 463 1.62 5.98 36.36
N VAL A 464 0.85 6.63 35.49
CA VAL A 464 -0.56 6.31 35.24
C VAL A 464 -0.79 5.98 33.77
N ILE A 465 -1.36 4.81 33.53
CA ILE A 465 -1.86 4.40 32.21
C ILE A 465 -3.38 4.56 32.25
N VAL A 466 -3.95 5.36 31.36
CA VAL A 466 -5.40 5.62 31.28
C VAL A 466 -5.96 4.96 30.03
N ALA A 467 -6.82 3.97 30.21
CA ALA A 467 -7.52 3.29 29.11
C ALA A 467 -8.92 3.89 28.89
N VAL A 468 -9.15 4.38 27.67
CA VAL A 468 -10.41 4.96 27.22
C VAL A 468 -11.08 4.00 26.25
N HIS A 469 -12.31 3.55 26.56
CA HIS A 469 -13.08 2.59 25.76
C HIS A 469 -14.25 3.27 25.02
N PRO A 470 -14.85 2.63 24.01
CA PRO A 470 -16.08 3.13 23.40
C PRO A 470 -17.18 3.36 24.44
N ASN A 471 -17.98 4.39 24.23
CA ASN A 471 -19.09 4.77 25.14
C ASN A 471 -18.67 5.15 26.57
N THR A 472 -17.40 5.46 26.81
CA THR A 472 -16.91 5.93 28.10
C THR A 472 -17.34 7.39 28.32
N ASN A 473 -18.00 7.67 29.43
CA ASN A 473 -18.19 9.04 29.92
C ASN A 473 -16.96 9.48 30.72
N PHE A 474 -15.99 10.10 30.06
CA PHE A 474 -14.75 10.55 30.71
C PHE A 474 -14.82 12.01 31.19
N GLN A 475 -15.84 12.77 30.83
CA GLN A 475 -15.99 14.20 31.20
C GLN A 475 -15.79 14.47 32.72
N PRO A 476 -16.36 13.67 33.64
CA PRO A 476 -16.13 13.86 35.07
C PRO A 476 -14.68 13.67 35.52
N PHE A 477 -13.87 12.95 34.70
CA PHE A 477 -12.47 12.65 35.03
C PHE A 477 -11.50 13.71 34.49
N LEU A 478 -11.92 14.63 33.63
CA LEU A 478 -11.02 15.62 32.98
C LEU A 478 -10.21 16.42 34.03
N PRO A 479 -10.77 16.99 35.08
CA PRO A 479 -9.99 17.74 36.07
C PRO A 479 -8.93 16.88 36.80
N LEU A 480 -9.22 15.61 37.03
CA LEU A 480 -8.28 14.67 37.63
C LEU A 480 -7.15 14.36 36.64
N LEU A 481 -7.48 14.07 35.37
CA LEU A 481 -6.52 13.74 34.35
C LEU A 481 -5.60 14.94 34.02
N GLU A 482 -6.12 16.16 33.99
CA GLU A 482 -5.34 17.38 33.79
C GLU A 482 -4.31 17.56 34.91
N LYS A 483 -4.73 17.37 36.18
CA LYS A 483 -3.82 17.42 37.32
C LYS A 483 -2.75 16.34 37.24
N LEU A 484 -3.14 15.08 37.01
CA LEU A 484 -2.21 13.95 36.93
C LEU A 484 -1.18 14.15 35.82
N ALA A 485 -1.58 14.67 34.64
CA ALA A 485 -0.69 14.90 33.54
C ALA A 485 0.39 15.97 33.77
N VAL A 486 0.18 16.87 34.76
CA VAL A 486 1.18 17.85 35.20
C VAL A 486 2.10 17.23 36.27
N ASP A 487 1.53 16.43 37.19
CA ASP A 487 2.24 15.95 38.38
C ASP A 487 3.15 14.72 38.10
N LYS A 488 2.84 13.91 37.09
CA LYS A 488 3.52 12.63 36.81
C LYS A 488 3.35 12.16 35.35
N PRO A 489 4.15 11.17 34.92
CA PRO A 489 3.97 10.56 33.59
C PRO A 489 2.57 9.91 33.45
N VAL A 490 1.83 10.33 32.43
CA VAL A 490 0.53 9.78 32.07
C VAL A 490 0.57 9.28 30.63
N VAL A 491 0.14 8.05 30.40
CA VAL A 491 -0.03 7.45 29.08
C VAL A 491 -1.52 7.27 28.82
N ILE A 492 -2.06 7.89 27.77
CA ILE A 492 -3.44 7.66 27.31
C ILE A 492 -3.44 6.55 26.27
N VAL A 493 -4.27 5.53 26.47
CA VAL A 493 -4.53 4.48 25.48
C VAL A 493 -6.00 4.57 25.07
N CYS A 494 -6.27 4.92 23.81
CA CYS A 494 -7.62 5.10 23.28
C CYS A 494 -8.03 3.87 22.45
N PHE A 495 -8.86 3.01 23.02
CA PHE A 495 -9.48 1.86 22.35
C PHE A 495 -10.76 2.21 21.59
N ALA A 496 -10.97 3.48 21.31
CA ALA A 496 -12.15 4.01 20.63
C ALA A 496 -11.75 4.82 19.39
N SER A 497 -12.75 5.42 18.71
CA SER A 497 -12.50 6.36 17.61
C SER A 497 -11.61 7.53 18.08
N GLN A 498 -10.77 8.00 17.18
CA GLN A 498 -9.95 9.21 17.41
C GLN A 498 -10.76 10.45 17.80
N ASP A 499 -12.04 10.50 17.44
CA ASP A 499 -12.92 11.64 17.73
C ASP A 499 -13.04 11.88 19.25
N ILE A 500 -12.97 10.83 20.07
CA ILE A 500 -12.96 10.93 21.54
C ILE A 500 -11.75 11.75 22.04
N LEU A 501 -10.60 11.62 21.40
CA LEU A 501 -9.40 12.38 21.77
C LEU A 501 -9.59 13.89 21.55
N GLN A 502 -10.39 14.30 20.58
CA GLN A 502 -10.69 15.72 20.33
C GLN A 502 -11.52 16.38 21.45
N GLU A 503 -12.14 15.58 22.31
CA GLU A 503 -12.92 16.07 23.44
C GLU A 503 -12.08 16.33 24.72
N MET A 504 -10.76 15.99 24.69
CA MET A 504 -9.86 16.17 25.84
C MET A 504 -8.53 16.90 25.48
N PRO A 505 -8.56 18.00 24.73
CA PRO A 505 -7.34 18.63 24.23
C PRO A 505 -6.42 19.19 25.33
N SER A 506 -6.97 19.63 26.44
CA SER A 506 -6.20 20.13 27.59
C SER A 506 -5.37 19.03 28.27
N VAL A 507 -5.95 17.84 28.40
CA VAL A 507 -5.27 16.66 28.94
C VAL A 507 -4.14 16.23 27.98
N LEU A 508 -4.45 16.08 26.68
CA LEU A 508 -3.52 15.57 25.67
C LEU A 508 -2.27 16.43 25.46
N ARG A 509 -2.35 17.74 25.74
CA ARG A 509 -1.16 18.63 25.67
C ARG A 509 -0.11 18.26 26.72
N ASN A 510 -0.53 17.81 27.90
CA ASN A 510 0.33 17.61 29.04
C ASN A 510 0.73 16.14 29.28
N VAL A 511 -0.02 15.16 28.76
CA VAL A 511 0.32 13.74 28.94
C VAL A 511 1.65 13.38 28.26
N SER A 512 2.33 12.38 28.78
CA SER A 512 3.63 11.92 28.30
C SER A 512 3.54 11.16 26.99
N ALA A 513 2.54 10.27 26.85
CA ALA A 513 2.32 9.50 25.63
C ALA A 513 0.83 9.30 25.31
N VAL A 514 0.53 9.07 24.03
CA VAL A 514 -0.82 8.78 23.52
C VAL A 514 -0.77 7.67 22.49
N VAL A 515 -1.50 6.59 22.75
CA VAL A 515 -1.66 5.45 21.83
C VAL A 515 -3.11 5.38 21.36
N LEU A 516 -3.34 5.42 20.06
CA LEU A 516 -4.64 5.30 19.41
C LEU A 516 -4.80 3.90 18.82
N ALA A 517 -5.72 3.11 19.34
CA ALA A 517 -5.94 1.71 18.96
C ALA A 517 -7.18 1.50 18.07
N HIS A 518 -8.07 2.50 17.95
CA HIS A 518 -9.28 2.54 17.12
C HIS A 518 -10.39 1.55 17.51
N THR A 519 -10.10 0.47 18.22
CA THR A 519 -11.07 -0.57 18.61
C THR A 519 -10.65 -1.24 19.92
N ASP A 520 -11.62 -1.78 20.67
CA ASP A 520 -11.40 -2.46 21.94
C ASP A 520 -11.46 -4.00 21.85
N LYS A 521 -11.27 -4.56 20.66
CA LYS A 521 -11.22 -6.01 20.48
C LYS A 521 -10.11 -6.65 21.31
N THR A 522 -10.35 -7.84 21.84
CA THR A 522 -9.42 -8.54 22.74
C THR A 522 -7.99 -8.60 22.21
N TYR A 523 -7.81 -9.01 20.97
CA TYR A 523 -6.47 -9.16 20.37
C TYR A 523 -5.77 -7.81 20.11
N ILE A 524 -6.52 -6.70 19.98
CA ILE A 524 -5.94 -5.34 19.89
C ILE A 524 -5.52 -4.85 21.26
N GLN A 525 -6.30 -5.14 22.31
CA GLN A 525 -5.90 -4.83 23.68
C GLN A 525 -4.61 -5.55 24.09
N GLN A 526 -4.46 -6.83 23.71
CA GLN A 526 -3.24 -7.61 23.90
C GLN A 526 -2.08 -7.02 23.10
N TYR A 527 -2.27 -6.80 21.81
CA TYR A 527 -1.24 -6.23 20.94
C TYR A 527 -0.75 -4.84 21.42
N VAL A 528 -1.65 -3.97 21.87
CA VAL A 528 -1.26 -2.66 22.43
C VAL A 528 -0.43 -2.82 23.71
N ALA A 529 -0.75 -3.80 24.56
CA ALA A 529 0.06 -4.12 25.72
C ALA A 529 1.47 -4.60 25.33
N ASP A 530 1.57 -5.46 24.32
CA ASP A 530 2.84 -5.94 23.76
C ASP A 530 3.68 -4.80 23.16
N VAL A 531 3.06 -3.89 22.40
CA VAL A 531 3.71 -2.66 21.91
C VAL A 531 4.23 -1.79 23.05
N MET A 532 3.39 -1.56 24.08
CA MET A 532 3.76 -0.72 25.22
C MET A 532 4.87 -1.32 26.08
N THR A 533 5.06 -2.62 26.03
CA THR A 533 6.13 -3.35 26.74
C THR A 533 7.33 -3.69 25.86
N GLY A 534 7.35 -3.19 24.61
CA GLY A 534 8.45 -3.41 23.67
C GLY A 534 8.55 -4.84 23.13
N GLN A 535 7.42 -5.55 23.03
CA GLN A 535 7.37 -6.92 22.52
C GLN A 535 6.85 -7.01 21.07
N ASP A 536 6.19 -5.96 20.57
CA ASP A 536 5.66 -5.91 19.19
C ASP A 536 5.89 -4.54 18.55
N ILE A 537 5.86 -4.47 17.24
CA ILE A 537 6.13 -3.27 16.43
C ILE A 537 4.85 -2.46 16.21
N VAL A 538 4.94 -1.12 16.25
CA VAL A 538 3.89 -0.21 15.82
C VAL A 538 4.45 0.89 14.90
N ASN A 539 3.77 1.15 13.77
CA ASN A 539 4.20 2.14 12.79
C ASN A 539 3.05 2.90 12.13
N GLY A 540 1.85 2.81 12.67
CA GLY A 540 0.68 3.53 12.17
C GLY A 540 0.91 5.05 12.13
N ARG A 541 0.20 5.74 11.21
CA ARG A 541 0.21 7.20 11.09
C ARG A 541 -1.21 7.72 11.02
N LEU A 542 -1.46 8.81 11.72
CA LEU A 542 -2.76 9.48 11.71
C LEU A 542 -3.17 9.83 10.27
N SER A 543 -4.38 9.45 9.88
CA SER A 543 -4.85 9.63 8.50
C SER A 543 -5.44 11.02 8.21
N VAL A 544 -5.97 11.69 9.23
CA VAL A 544 -6.59 13.02 9.09
C VAL A 544 -6.04 14.00 10.11
N ASP A 545 -6.18 15.29 9.84
CA ASP A 545 -5.86 16.35 10.79
C ASP A 545 -6.79 16.32 12.00
N MET A 546 -6.22 16.39 13.20
CA MET A 546 -6.96 16.63 14.45
C MET A 546 -6.70 18.07 14.91
N ALA A 547 -7.68 18.94 14.70
CA ALA A 547 -7.54 20.39 14.88
C ALA A 547 -6.95 20.76 16.27
N GLY A 548 -5.87 21.53 16.25
CA GLY A 548 -5.18 21.99 17.46
C GLY A 548 -4.37 20.92 18.22
N LEU A 549 -4.28 19.69 17.69
CA LEU A 549 -3.54 18.57 18.30
C LEU A 549 -2.47 18.02 17.35
N TRP A 550 -2.85 17.27 16.33
CA TRP A 550 -1.93 16.58 15.43
C TRP A 550 -2.34 16.70 13.96
N LYS A 551 -1.36 16.67 13.08
CA LYS A 551 -1.54 16.65 11.62
C LYS A 551 -1.63 15.22 11.10
N SER A 552 -2.26 15.05 9.95
CA SER A 552 -2.14 13.83 9.15
C SER A 552 -0.67 13.46 8.97
N GLY A 553 -0.35 12.16 9.04
CA GLY A 553 1.02 11.65 9.02
C GLY A 553 1.70 11.59 10.39
N THR A 554 1.14 12.20 11.43
CA THR A 554 1.68 12.08 12.80
C THR A 554 1.64 10.63 13.26
N GLY A 555 2.75 10.19 13.83
CA GLY A 555 2.89 8.86 14.45
C GLY A 555 4.35 8.58 14.77
N ILE A 556 4.58 7.79 15.80
CA ILE A 556 5.90 7.36 16.25
C ILE A 556 5.99 5.86 15.95
N THR A 557 7.13 5.43 15.39
CA THR A 557 7.42 4.00 15.24
C THR A 557 8.09 3.51 16.50
N LEU A 558 7.53 2.45 17.12
CA LEU A 558 8.21 1.67 18.13
C LEU A 558 8.47 0.30 17.53
N ASP A 559 9.73 -0.11 17.54
CA ASP A 559 10.16 -1.37 16.97
C ASP A 559 11.16 -2.00 17.95
N PRO A 560 10.87 -3.20 18.50
CA PRO A 560 11.76 -3.89 19.42
C PRO A 560 13.17 -4.12 18.86
N ASP A 561 13.26 -4.34 17.55
CA ASP A 561 14.52 -4.62 16.85
C ASP A 561 15.25 -3.34 16.39
N TYR A 562 14.55 -2.20 16.37
CA TYR A 562 15.10 -0.91 15.97
C TYR A 562 14.75 0.16 17.02
N PRO A 563 15.77 0.71 17.67
CA PRO A 563 15.55 1.74 18.66
C PRO A 563 14.86 2.97 18.08
N ARG A 564 14.11 3.67 18.91
CA ARG A 564 13.37 4.89 18.60
C ARG A 564 14.20 5.88 17.78
N SER A 565 13.57 6.53 16.80
CA SER A 565 14.17 7.67 16.11
C SER A 565 14.22 8.88 17.03
N TYR A 566 15.40 9.31 17.41
CA TYR A 566 15.64 10.59 18.09
C TYR A 566 15.91 11.68 17.07
N THR A 567 15.53 12.91 17.41
CA THR A 567 16.06 14.07 16.68
C THR A 567 17.54 14.21 17.03
N PRO A 568 18.36 14.79 16.13
CA PRO A 568 19.76 15.04 16.44
C PRO A 568 19.95 15.82 17.74
N GLU A 569 19.09 16.79 18.02
CA GLU A 569 19.14 17.66 19.20
C GLU A 569 18.91 16.89 20.50
N GLU A 570 18.00 15.91 20.52
CA GLU A 570 17.74 15.05 21.71
C GLU A 570 18.97 14.22 22.06
N LEU A 571 19.82 13.89 21.10
CA LEU A 571 21.07 13.17 21.31
C LEU A 571 22.31 14.08 21.34
N GLY A 572 22.10 15.41 21.48
CA GLY A 572 23.18 16.39 21.60
C GLY A 572 23.95 16.63 20.30
N MET A 573 23.32 16.38 19.14
CA MET A 573 23.84 16.74 17.83
C MET A 573 23.05 17.92 17.25
N ASP A 574 23.61 18.60 16.25
CA ASP A 574 23.00 19.76 15.60
C ASP A 574 22.52 19.36 14.20
N SER A 575 21.20 19.40 13.98
CA SER A 575 20.58 19.06 12.69
C SER A 575 21.05 19.99 11.56
N LYS A 576 21.41 21.25 11.84
CA LYS A 576 21.93 22.21 10.84
C LYS A 576 23.33 21.81 10.37
N ILE A 577 24.17 21.29 11.29
CA ILE A 577 25.49 20.76 10.94
C ILE A 577 25.32 19.47 10.12
N LEU A 578 24.43 18.58 10.53
CA LEU A 578 24.14 17.36 9.78
C LEU A 578 23.59 17.64 8.37
N ALA A 579 22.84 18.74 8.18
CA ALA A 579 22.34 19.15 6.87
C ALA A 579 23.46 19.48 5.86
N ALA A 580 24.69 19.75 6.30
CA ALA A 580 25.83 19.90 5.39
C ALA A 580 26.13 18.62 4.59
N ILE A 581 25.73 17.46 5.09
CA ILE A 581 25.85 16.17 4.40
C ILE A 581 25.02 16.16 3.11
N ASP A 582 23.85 16.82 3.12
CA ASP A 582 22.99 16.93 1.93
C ASP A 582 23.77 17.57 0.77
N THR A 583 24.45 18.69 1.05
CA THR A 583 25.27 19.39 0.06
C THR A 583 26.42 18.54 -0.47
N ILE A 584 27.12 17.82 0.42
CA ILE A 584 28.24 16.94 0.04
C ILE A 584 27.74 15.78 -0.83
N ALA A 585 26.64 15.15 -0.45
CA ALA A 585 26.07 14.04 -1.19
C ALA A 585 25.58 14.46 -2.58
N GLU A 586 24.90 15.59 -2.69
CA GLU A 586 24.43 16.16 -3.94
C GLU A 586 25.57 16.62 -4.83
N GLU A 587 26.64 17.20 -4.25
CA GLU A 587 27.84 17.57 -4.99
C GLU A 587 28.52 16.34 -5.62
N GLY A 588 28.69 15.25 -4.89
CA GLY A 588 29.24 14.02 -5.40
C GLY A 588 28.43 13.45 -6.59
N ILE A 589 27.11 13.55 -6.54
CA ILE A 589 26.23 13.14 -7.64
C ILE A 589 26.39 14.08 -8.85
N ARG A 590 26.42 15.40 -8.61
CA ARG A 590 26.61 16.40 -9.65
C ARG A 590 27.95 16.27 -10.37
N GLU A 591 29.03 16.02 -9.61
CA GLU A 591 30.37 15.78 -10.15
C GLU A 591 30.54 14.37 -10.76
N LYS A 592 29.48 13.56 -10.78
CA LYS A 592 29.49 12.18 -11.25
C LYS A 592 30.51 11.26 -10.56
N ALA A 593 30.77 11.52 -9.25
CA ALA A 593 31.57 10.60 -8.45
C ALA A 593 30.82 9.28 -8.16
N TYR A 594 29.50 9.38 -8.00
CA TYR A 594 28.56 8.27 -7.86
C TYR A 594 27.16 8.69 -8.32
N PRO A 595 26.30 7.76 -8.76
CA PRO A 595 24.94 8.08 -9.23
C PRO A 595 23.95 8.34 -8.10
N GLY A 596 24.20 7.81 -6.90
CA GLY A 596 23.39 8.00 -5.71
C GLY A 596 24.02 7.31 -4.50
N CYS A 597 23.51 7.64 -3.33
CA CYS A 597 23.97 7.05 -2.05
C CYS A 597 22.86 7.07 -1.01
N HIS A 598 23.05 6.26 0.03
CA HIS A 598 22.27 6.27 1.26
C HIS A 598 23.21 6.55 2.42
N VAL A 599 22.92 7.58 3.21
CA VAL A 599 23.72 7.97 4.37
C VAL A 599 22.91 7.76 5.64
N LEU A 600 23.43 6.89 6.52
CA LEU A 600 22.89 6.63 7.85
C LEU A 600 23.95 7.01 8.88
N ILE A 601 23.57 7.84 9.86
CA ILE A 601 24.39 8.15 11.03
C ILE A 601 23.63 7.75 12.28
N THR A 602 24.30 7.03 13.15
CA THR A 602 23.78 6.64 14.45
C THR A 602 24.61 7.26 15.57
N LYS A 603 23.97 7.64 16.67
CA LYS A 603 24.61 8.05 17.91
C LYS A 603 23.98 7.28 19.07
N ASP A 604 24.82 6.69 19.90
CA ASP A 604 24.42 5.85 21.04
C ASP A 604 23.44 4.71 20.63
N GLY A 605 23.60 4.17 19.39
CA GLY A 605 22.73 3.14 18.81
C GLY A 605 21.48 3.67 18.09
N TYR A 606 21.19 4.97 18.13
CA TYR A 606 19.99 5.56 17.55
C TYR A 606 20.26 6.29 16.25
N PRO A 607 19.44 6.11 15.19
CA PRO A 607 19.57 6.88 13.96
C PRO A 607 19.30 8.37 14.22
N VAL A 608 20.25 9.23 13.84
CA VAL A 608 20.13 10.70 13.93
C VAL A 608 20.09 11.38 12.57
N TYR A 609 20.49 10.65 11.53
CA TYR A 609 20.44 11.11 10.16
C TYR A 609 20.27 9.87 9.25
N ASN A 610 19.24 9.87 8.41
CA ASN A 610 18.92 8.77 7.50
C ASN A 610 18.33 9.34 6.21
N LYS A 611 19.17 9.49 5.16
CA LYS A 611 18.72 10.07 3.88
C LYS A 611 19.30 9.35 2.67
N CYS A 612 18.47 9.26 1.64
CA CYS A 612 18.79 8.70 0.33
C CYS A 612 18.91 9.81 -0.72
N PHE A 613 19.93 9.72 -1.56
CA PHE A 613 20.24 10.70 -2.60
C PHE A 613 20.40 10.04 -3.96
N GLY A 614 19.97 10.73 -5.03
CA GLY A 614 20.22 10.33 -6.41
C GLY A 614 19.48 9.07 -6.85
N SER A 615 20.14 8.27 -7.68
CA SER A 615 19.56 7.12 -8.37
C SER A 615 20.54 5.92 -8.37
N LEU A 616 20.07 4.71 -8.72
CA LEU A 616 20.92 3.51 -8.75
C LEU A 616 21.97 3.59 -9.88
N THR A 617 21.64 4.29 -10.95
CA THR A 617 22.53 4.49 -12.11
C THR A 617 22.49 5.96 -12.56
N TYR A 618 23.48 6.36 -13.38
CA TYR A 618 23.51 7.70 -13.99
C TYR A 618 22.35 7.98 -14.97
N GLU A 619 21.63 6.96 -15.40
CA GLU A 619 20.44 7.10 -16.24
C GLU A 619 19.21 7.64 -15.46
N GLY A 620 19.23 7.57 -14.14
CA GLY A 620 18.25 8.19 -13.26
C GLY A 620 16.87 7.52 -13.21
N LYS A 621 16.69 6.32 -13.77
CA LYS A 621 15.41 5.62 -13.87
C LYS A 621 14.89 5.17 -12.51
N GLU A 622 15.76 4.66 -11.65
CA GLU A 622 15.43 4.18 -10.31
C GLU A 622 16.13 5.01 -9.24
N LYS A 623 15.37 5.47 -8.25
CA LYS A 623 15.90 6.25 -7.12
C LYS A 623 16.47 5.34 -6.05
N VAL A 624 17.53 5.81 -5.38
CA VAL A 624 17.99 5.19 -4.13
C VAL A 624 16.90 5.35 -3.06
N ARG A 625 16.64 4.28 -2.31
CA ARG A 625 15.64 4.20 -1.23
C ARG A 625 16.26 3.55 0.00
N GLU A 626 15.64 3.67 1.16
CA GLU A 626 16.14 3.07 2.42
C GLU A 626 16.34 1.55 2.32
N HIS A 627 15.48 0.86 1.57
CA HIS A 627 15.57 -0.58 1.34
C HIS A 627 16.36 -0.97 0.07
N THR A 628 17.11 -0.03 -0.53
CA THR A 628 18.02 -0.36 -1.64
C THR A 628 19.12 -1.29 -1.16
N ILE A 629 19.30 -2.43 -1.84
CA ILE A 629 20.35 -3.39 -1.53
C ILE A 629 21.64 -2.97 -2.22
N TYR A 630 22.72 -2.91 -1.44
CA TYR A 630 24.07 -2.60 -1.91
C TYR A 630 24.98 -3.83 -1.84
N ASP A 631 25.89 -3.96 -2.81
CA ASP A 631 27.03 -4.86 -2.67
C ASP A 631 27.93 -4.30 -1.55
N LEU A 632 28.11 -5.10 -0.50
CA LEU A 632 28.90 -4.72 0.67
C LEU A 632 30.40 -4.70 0.40
N ALA A 633 30.85 -5.28 -0.73
CA ALA A 633 32.26 -5.38 -1.08
C ALA A 633 33.12 -5.80 0.15
N SER A 634 34.12 -5.02 0.53
CA SER A 634 34.97 -5.36 1.68
C SER A 634 34.30 -5.30 3.05
N LEU A 635 33.14 -4.70 3.18
CA LEU A 635 32.38 -4.81 4.43
C LEU A 635 31.95 -6.25 4.74
N SER A 636 31.84 -7.12 3.72
CA SER A 636 31.60 -8.56 3.89
C SER A 636 32.66 -9.25 4.79
N LYS A 637 33.86 -8.69 4.88
CA LYS A 637 34.88 -9.20 5.79
C LYS A 637 34.47 -9.03 7.25
N ALA A 638 33.92 -7.86 7.58
CA ALA A 638 33.47 -7.56 8.94
C ALA A 638 32.08 -8.17 9.23
N ALA A 639 31.11 -7.98 8.29
CA ALA A 639 29.73 -8.41 8.49
C ALA A 639 29.52 -9.94 8.33
N GLY A 640 30.44 -10.65 7.71
CA GLY A 640 30.35 -12.10 7.49
C GLY A 640 31.50 -12.86 8.14
N THR A 641 32.69 -12.84 7.52
CA THR A 641 33.81 -13.67 7.94
C THR A 641 34.27 -13.41 9.38
N LEU A 642 34.39 -12.15 9.80
CA LEU A 642 34.80 -11.79 11.15
C LEU A 642 33.82 -12.31 12.21
N LEU A 643 32.53 -12.20 11.98
CA LEU A 643 31.52 -12.70 12.94
C LEU A 643 31.63 -14.23 13.12
N ALA A 644 31.84 -14.97 12.04
CA ALA A 644 32.05 -16.41 12.12
C ALA A 644 33.36 -16.75 12.87
N VAL A 645 34.42 -15.98 12.64
CA VAL A 645 35.69 -16.12 13.34
C VAL A 645 35.49 -15.83 14.84
N MET A 646 34.81 -14.76 15.22
CA MET A 646 34.50 -14.41 16.61
C MET A 646 33.73 -15.53 17.31
N LYS A 647 32.67 -16.05 16.65
CA LYS A 647 31.89 -17.18 17.21
C LYS A 647 32.74 -18.42 17.48
N LEU A 648 33.54 -18.81 16.50
CA LEU A 648 34.44 -20.00 16.69
C LEU A 648 35.53 -19.77 17.72
N TYR A 649 36.03 -18.55 17.86
CA TYR A 649 36.95 -18.16 18.92
C TYR A 649 36.29 -18.27 20.30
N ASP A 650 35.09 -17.75 20.44
CA ASP A 650 34.29 -17.78 21.67
C ASP A 650 33.98 -19.25 22.09
N GLU A 651 33.72 -20.12 21.11
CA GLU A 651 33.53 -21.57 21.30
C GLU A 651 34.84 -22.33 21.57
N GLY A 652 35.99 -21.65 21.65
CA GLY A 652 37.31 -22.26 21.90
C GLY A 652 37.79 -23.20 20.80
N LYS A 653 37.36 -23.01 19.54
CA LYS A 653 37.72 -23.88 18.40
C LYS A 653 39.13 -23.59 17.88
N PHE A 654 39.69 -22.45 18.15
CA PHE A 654 41.05 -22.05 17.80
C PHE A 654 41.56 -20.93 18.73
N GLY A 655 42.90 -20.75 18.75
CA GLY A 655 43.56 -19.61 19.40
C GLY A 655 44.09 -18.61 18.38
N LEU A 656 44.20 -17.32 18.77
CA LEU A 656 44.70 -16.27 17.86
C LEU A 656 46.14 -16.54 17.38
N THR A 657 46.98 -17.20 18.22
CA THR A 657 48.36 -17.55 17.92
C THR A 657 48.48 -18.86 17.14
N ASP A 658 47.39 -19.56 16.87
CA ASP A 658 47.41 -20.78 16.08
C ASP A 658 47.85 -20.49 14.66
N LYS A 659 48.70 -21.39 14.11
CA LYS A 659 49.12 -21.32 12.73
C LYS A 659 47.96 -21.69 11.79
N VAL A 660 47.71 -20.88 10.78
CA VAL A 660 46.70 -21.15 9.75
C VAL A 660 46.93 -22.51 9.10
N SER A 661 48.18 -22.94 8.97
CA SER A 661 48.56 -24.25 8.43
C SER A 661 48.09 -25.47 9.25
N LEU A 662 47.60 -25.26 10.48
CA LEU A 662 46.94 -26.32 11.26
C LEU A 662 45.58 -26.68 10.62
N TYR A 663 44.87 -25.69 10.16
CA TYR A 663 43.51 -25.79 9.59
C TYR A 663 43.52 -25.96 8.08
N LEU A 664 44.56 -25.35 7.41
CA LEU A 664 44.75 -25.42 5.96
C LEU A 664 46.04 -26.18 5.63
N PRO A 665 46.01 -27.52 5.47
CA PRO A 665 47.18 -28.34 5.21
C PRO A 665 48.00 -27.93 3.98
N ALA A 666 47.36 -27.33 2.96
CA ALA A 666 48.03 -26.85 1.75
C ALA A 666 49.10 -25.78 2.00
N LEU A 667 49.07 -25.10 3.16
CA LEU A 667 50.08 -24.10 3.53
C LEU A 667 51.32 -24.72 4.21
N ARG A 668 51.26 -26.00 4.61
CA ARG A 668 52.40 -26.71 5.20
C ARG A 668 53.55 -26.83 4.19
N LYS A 669 54.76 -26.69 4.69
CA LYS A 669 56.01 -26.73 3.84
C LYS A 669 56.07 -25.60 2.79
N THR A 670 55.32 -24.55 2.96
CA THR A 670 55.39 -23.30 2.16
C THR A 670 55.96 -22.18 3.04
N ASN A 671 56.29 -21.03 2.42
CA ASN A 671 56.70 -19.83 3.18
C ASN A 671 55.53 -19.19 3.98
N LYS A 672 54.28 -19.69 3.85
CA LYS A 672 53.12 -19.26 4.60
C LYS A 672 52.81 -20.14 5.82
N GLN A 673 53.57 -21.19 6.08
CA GLN A 673 53.30 -22.17 7.15
C GLN A 673 53.25 -21.57 8.57
N ASN A 674 53.89 -20.42 8.80
CA ASN A 674 53.97 -19.77 10.07
C ASN A 674 52.99 -18.59 10.28
N ILE A 675 52.20 -18.26 9.28
CA ILE A 675 51.16 -17.22 9.40
C ILE A 675 50.19 -17.69 10.47
N THR A 676 49.85 -16.80 11.43
CA THR A 676 48.90 -17.06 12.49
C THR A 676 47.48 -16.48 12.14
N ILE A 677 46.45 -16.90 12.86
CA ILE A 677 45.11 -16.33 12.76
C ILE A 677 45.15 -14.82 13.05
N GLN A 678 45.93 -14.40 14.07
CA GLN A 678 46.13 -13.00 14.42
C GLN A 678 46.74 -12.19 13.27
N ASP A 679 47.78 -12.72 12.57
CA ASP A 679 48.42 -12.05 11.42
C ASP A 679 47.39 -11.77 10.28
N LEU A 680 46.46 -12.70 10.05
CA LEU A 680 45.39 -12.51 9.05
C LEU A 680 44.41 -11.42 9.49
N LEU A 681 43.96 -11.46 10.75
CA LEU A 681 43.00 -10.49 11.31
C LEU A 681 43.56 -9.08 11.30
N PHE A 682 44.83 -8.89 11.65
CA PHE A 682 45.49 -7.59 11.72
C PHE A 682 46.10 -7.12 10.39
N HIS A 683 45.94 -7.91 9.32
CA HIS A 683 46.56 -7.63 8.04
C HIS A 683 48.11 -7.52 8.09
N GLU A 684 48.72 -8.33 8.91
CA GLU A 684 50.16 -8.37 9.13
C GLU A 684 50.83 -9.63 8.56
N SER A 685 50.08 -10.43 7.81
CA SER A 685 50.53 -11.69 7.23
C SER A 685 51.67 -11.55 6.19
N GLY A 686 51.95 -10.35 5.66
CA GLY A 686 52.90 -10.10 4.59
C GLY A 686 52.40 -10.49 3.18
N LEU A 687 51.15 -10.96 3.05
CA LEU A 687 50.54 -11.26 1.75
C LEU A 687 50.27 -9.99 0.92
N PRO A 688 50.26 -10.05 -0.44
CA PRO A 688 49.89 -8.91 -1.28
C PRO A 688 48.45 -8.48 -1.04
N SER A 689 48.13 -7.23 -1.38
CA SER A 689 46.80 -6.66 -1.13
C SER A 689 45.68 -7.41 -1.88
N TYR A 690 45.98 -7.85 -3.10
CA TYR A 690 45.06 -8.68 -3.90
C TYR A 690 45.87 -9.45 -4.98
N LEU A 691 45.21 -10.45 -5.59
CA LEU A 691 45.66 -11.15 -6.80
C LEU A 691 44.55 -11.13 -7.84
N PRO A 692 44.88 -10.92 -9.15
CA PRO A 692 43.89 -10.82 -10.19
C PRO A 692 43.39 -12.19 -10.66
N PHE A 693 42.78 -12.99 -9.81
CA PHE A 693 42.33 -14.36 -10.08
C PHE A 693 41.41 -14.46 -11.33
N TYR A 694 40.68 -13.37 -11.67
CA TYR A 694 39.83 -13.32 -12.82
C TYR A 694 40.59 -13.53 -14.15
N GLU A 695 41.87 -13.18 -14.19
CA GLU A 695 42.70 -13.39 -15.37
C GLU A 695 42.86 -14.89 -15.68
N ASP A 696 42.84 -15.74 -14.67
CA ASP A 696 42.88 -17.20 -14.83
C ASP A 696 41.60 -17.75 -15.48
N ALA A 697 40.46 -17.07 -15.28
CA ALA A 697 39.18 -17.45 -15.87
C ALA A 697 38.94 -16.88 -17.28
N ILE A 698 39.68 -15.83 -17.69
CA ILE A 698 39.59 -15.21 -19.00
C ILE A 698 40.46 -15.93 -20.04
N ASP A 699 39.92 -16.18 -21.24
CA ASP A 699 40.72 -16.58 -22.38
C ASP A 699 41.40 -15.33 -22.98
N MET A 700 42.61 -15.07 -22.50
CA MET A 700 43.44 -13.92 -22.90
C MET A 700 43.72 -13.83 -24.41
N LYS A 701 43.59 -14.96 -25.13
CA LYS A 701 43.74 -14.98 -26.59
C LYS A 701 42.60 -14.24 -27.30
N THR A 702 41.49 -14.09 -26.67
CA THR A 702 40.32 -13.37 -27.19
C THR A 702 40.42 -11.85 -26.99
N CYS A 703 41.33 -11.37 -26.13
CA CYS A 703 41.57 -9.95 -25.84
C CYS A 703 42.43 -9.33 -26.94
N LYS A 704 41.82 -8.63 -27.88
CA LYS A 704 42.56 -7.93 -28.95
C LYS A 704 43.44 -6.81 -28.34
N GLY A 705 44.74 -6.92 -28.52
CA GLY A 705 45.71 -5.94 -28.03
C GLY A 705 46.07 -6.07 -26.57
N GLY A 706 45.74 -7.23 -25.92
CA GLY A 706 46.00 -7.52 -24.51
C GLY A 706 44.80 -7.16 -23.63
N PHE A 707 44.85 -7.51 -22.34
CA PHE A 707 43.71 -7.31 -21.43
C PHE A 707 43.56 -5.86 -20.97
N SER A 708 44.64 -5.14 -20.74
CA SER A 708 44.59 -3.75 -20.26
C SER A 708 45.51 -2.79 -20.99
N ARG A 709 45.14 -1.50 -21.00
CA ARG A 709 45.92 -0.40 -21.61
C ARG A 709 45.86 0.86 -20.75
N LYS A 710 46.86 1.74 -20.91
CA LYS A 710 46.92 3.03 -20.20
C LYS A 710 46.00 4.12 -20.74
N LYS A 711 45.52 3.97 -21.96
CA LYS A 711 44.57 4.89 -22.63
C LYS A 711 43.41 4.10 -23.23
N PRO A 712 42.21 4.67 -23.28
CA PRO A 712 41.05 4.02 -23.87
C PRO A 712 41.23 3.91 -25.40
N ASP A 713 40.69 2.85 -25.99
CA ASP A 713 40.55 2.64 -27.42
C ASP A 713 39.24 1.92 -27.73
N ALA A 714 39.01 1.50 -28.97
CA ALA A 714 37.75 0.84 -29.37
C ALA A 714 37.46 -0.47 -28.62
N GLU A 715 38.47 -1.19 -28.19
CA GLU A 715 38.37 -2.49 -27.53
C GLU A 715 38.49 -2.34 -25.99
N HIS A 716 39.19 -1.30 -25.50
CA HIS A 716 39.48 -1.06 -24.07
C HIS A 716 38.74 0.20 -23.59
N ARG A 717 37.45 0.07 -23.30
CA ARG A 717 36.58 1.21 -22.95
C ARG A 717 36.32 1.30 -21.44
N LEU A 718 36.40 0.19 -20.72
CA LEU A 718 36.05 0.15 -19.30
C LEU A 718 37.28 0.53 -18.46
N GLN A 719 37.23 1.65 -17.80
CA GLN A 719 38.23 2.09 -16.84
C GLN A 719 38.00 1.39 -15.49
N ILE A 720 38.97 0.64 -15.00
CA ILE A 720 38.92 -0.08 -13.71
C ILE A 720 39.86 0.53 -12.66
N ALA A 721 40.77 1.41 -13.06
CA ALA A 721 41.64 2.18 -12.17
C ALA A 721 42.16 3.42 -12.92
N PRO A 722 42.81 4.40 -12.26
CA PRO A 722 43.43 5.53 -12.91
C PRO A 722 44.42 5.03 -14.00
N ASN A 723 44.20 5.42 -15.24
CA ASN A 723 44.98 5.03 -16.41
C ASN A 723 45.03 3.49 -16.67
N VAL A 724 43.99 2.76 -16.28
CA VAL A 724 43.86 1.31 -16.59
C VAL A 724 42.51 1.06 -17.26
N TYR A 725 42.53 0.80 -18.56
CA TYR A 725 41.37 0.47 -19.38
C TYR A 725 41.44 -0.99 -19.81
N VAL A 726 40.38 -1.76 -19.61
CA VAL A 726 40.32 -3.18 -19.90
C VAL A 726 39.51 -3.52 -21.14
N CYS A 727 39.88 -4.60 -21.79
CA CYS A 727 39.12 -5.18 -22.89
C CYS A 727 37.75 -5.64 -22.41
N THR A 728 36.69 -5.24 -23.14
CA THR A 728 35.30 -5.63 -22.84
C THR A 728 34.80 -6.76 -23.73
N ASN A 729 35.51 -7.08 -24.81
CA ASN A 729 35.17 -8.11 -25.81
C ASN A 729 36.04 -9.35 -25.62
N PHE A 730 35.94 -10.02 -24.46
CA PHE A 730 36.67 -11.26 -24.17
C PHE A 730 35.69 -12.42 -23.94
N SER A 731 36.23 -13.65 -24.05
CA SER A 731 35.52 -14.87 -23.66
C SER A 731 36.13 -15.46 -22.38
N PHE A 732 35.31 -16.07 -21.58
CA PHE A 732 35.78 -16.90 -20.46
C PHE A 732 36.23 -18.27 -20.96
N LYS A 733 37.21 -18.86 -20.28
CA LYS A 733 37.60 -20.28 -20.46
C LYS A 733 36.43 -21.18 -20.06
N LYS A 734 36.03 -22.07 -20.97
CA LYS A 734 34.87 -22.98 -20.76
C LYS A 734 35.04 -23.92 -19.57
N GLU A 735 36.29 -24.19 -19.19
CA GLU A 735 36.63 -25.02 -18.01
C GLU A 735 36.25 -24.33 -16.68
N TRP A 736 36.15 -22.97 -16.67
CA TRP A 736 35.89 -22.19 -15.46
C TRP A 736 34.53 -21.53 -15.43
N VAL A 737 34.00 -21.12 -16.56
CA VAL A 737 32.74 -20.39 -16.61
C VAL A 737 31.76 -21.00 -17.62
N SER A 738 30.52 -21.19 -17.20
CA SER A 738 29.41 -21.70 -18.00
C SER A 738 28.22 -20.77 -17.93
N ALA A 739 27.45 -20.70 -19.00
CA ALA A 739 26.14 -20.03 -19.01
C ALA A 739 25.01 -20.93 -18.44
N VAL A 740 25.28 -22.22 -18.21
CA VAL A 740 24.29 -23.17 -17.69
C VAL A 740 24.77 -23.65 -16.31
N PRO A 741 23.92 -23.53 -15.26
CA PRO A 741 24.27 -24.04 -13.93
C PRO A 741 24.30 -25.58 -13.92
N SER A 742 25.18 -26.14 -13.09
CA SER A 742 25.30 -27.59 -12.86
C SER A 742 26.01 -27.85 -11.54
N ASP A 743 26.10 -29.09 -11.10
CA ASP A 743 26.87 -29.49 -9.91
C ASP A 743 28.36 -29.07 -9.94
N VAL A 744 28.90 -28.87 -11.13
CA VAL A 744 30.28 -28.40 -11.34
C VAL A 744 30.29 -26.86 -11.39
N TYR A 745 29.40 -26.25 -12.12
CA TYR A 745 29.26 -24.80 -12.28
C TYR A 745 28.13 -24.28 -11.35
N SER A 746 28.39 -24.32 -10.05
CA SER A 746 27.37 -24.03 -9.01
C SER A 746 27.47 -22.64 -8.38
N LEU A 747 28.53 -21.88 -8.66
CA LEU A 747 28.75 -20.57 -8.06
C LEU A 747 28.29 -19.47 -9.03
N PRO A 748 27.20 -18.73 -8.73
CA PRO A 748 26.72 -17.68 -9.60
C PRO A 748 27.70 -16.50 -9.65
N LEU A 749 28.03 -16.04 -10.87
CA LEU A 749 28.78 -14.81 -11.14
C LEU A 749 27.84 -13.67 -11.53
N SER A 750 26.77 -14.02 -12.23
CA SER A 750 25.67 -13.13 -12.62
C SER A 750 24.42 -13.98 -12.89
N ASP A 751 23.31 -13.36 -13.27
CA ASP A 751 22.06 -14.05 -13.60
C ASP A 751 22.20 -15.13 -14.70
N SER A 752 23.26 -15.02 -15.53
CA SER A 752 23.46 -15.90 -16.68
C SER A 752 24.86 -16.56 -16.74
N LEU A 753 25.68 -16.42 -15.68
CA LEU A 753 27.05 -16.97 -15.68
C LEU A 753 27.34 -17.66 -14.33
N PHE A 754 27.94 -18.83 -14.39
CA PHE A 754 28.25 -19.69 -13.26
C PHE A 754 29.72 -20.13 -13.29
N LEU A 755 30.40 -19.96 -12.13
CA LEU A 755 31.79 -20.37 -11.95
C LEU A 755 31.87 -21.83 -11.50
N ASN A 756 32.84 -22.54 -12.02
CA ASN A 756 33.23 -23.89 -11.57
C ASN A 756 33.67 -23.85 -10.10
N LYS A 757 33.05 -24.67 -9.23
CA LYS A 757 33.35 -24.76 -7.79
C LYS A 757 34.83 -25.10 -7.49
N ASP A 758 35.52 -25.77 -8.42
CA ASP A 758 36.93 -26.10 -8.27
C ASP A 758 37.88 -24.93 -8.56
N PHE A 759 37.36 -23.78 -9.01
CA PHE A 759 38.17 -22.57 -9.19
C PHE A 759 38.83 -22.10 -7.87
N LYS A 760 38.28 -22.46 -6.73
CA LYS A 760 38.91 -22.25 -5.43
C LYS A 760 40.33 -22.86 -5.32
N GLN A 761 40.62 -23.94 -6.07
CA GLN A 761 41.95 -24.53 -6.11
C GLN A 761 42.94 -23.61 -6.84
N VAL A 762 42.51 -22.91 -7.87
CA VAL A 762 43.30 -21.88 -8.58
C VAL A 762 43.63 -20.75 -7.61
N VAL A 763 42.62 -20.23 -6.88
CA VAL A 763 42.78 -19.18 -5.89
C VAL A 763 43.83 -19.61 -4.82
N MET A 764 43.70 -20.80 -4.26
CA MET A 764 44.61 -21.29 -3.24
C MET A 764 46.04 -21.45 -3.79
N ARG A 765 46.20 -21.98 -5.02
CA ARG A 765 47.50 -22.12 -5.69
C ARG A 765 48.18 -20.74 -5.86
N GLU A 766 47.44 -19.75 -6.36
CA GLU A 766 48.00 -18.41 -6.56
C GLU A 766 48.39 -17.75 -5.20
N ILE A 767 47.61 -17.95 -4.14
CA ILE A 767 47.95 -17.48 -2.79
C ILE A 767 49.24 -18.16 -2.29
N ILE A 768 49.40 -19.47 -2.50
CA ILE A 768 50.60 -20.23 -2.10
C ILE A 768 51.83 -19.71 -2.85
N ASN A 769 51.70 -19.41 -4.13
CA ASN A 769 52.82 -18.94 -4.96
C ASN A 769 53.12 -17.44 -4.78
N ALA A 770 52.20 -16.66 -4.22
CA ALA A 770 52.36 -15.22 -4.02
C ALA A 770 53.62 -14.91 -3.14
N PRO A 771 54.34 -13.84 -3.43
CA PRO A 771 55.48 -13.42 -2.61
C PRO A 771 55.02 -13.02 -1.22
N LEU A 772 55.76 -13.40 -0.17
CA LEU A 772 55.52 -12.98 1.20
C LEU A 772 56.50 -11.83 1.56
N LYS A 773 55.96 -10.67 1.96
CA LYS A 773 56.74 -9.55 2.47
C LYS A 773 56.86 -9.63 3.98
N GLY A 774 57.67 -8.76 4.61
CA GLY A 774 57.86 -8.79 6.06
C GLY A 774 56.58 -8.54 6.85
N HIS A 775 56.57 -8.91 8.13
CA HIS A 775 55.46 -8.76 9.08
C HIS A 775 55.24 -7.26 9.37
N SER A 776 54.28 -6.70 8.71
CA SER A 776 53.82 -5.29 8.88
C SER A 776 52.45 -5.12 8.33
N TYR A 777 51.72 -4.15 8.83
CA TYR A 777 50.37 -3.87 8.35
C TYR A 777 50.34 -3.62 6.85
N ARG A 778 49.57 -4.43 6.16
CA ARG A 778 49.23 -4.26 4.76
C ARG A 778 47.85 -4.88 4.53
N TYR A 779 46.85 -4.00 4.25
CA TYR A 779 45.53 -4.49 3.91
C TYR A 779 45.62 -5.53 2.78
N SER A 780 45.03 -6.71 3.01
CA SER A 780 45.03 -7.82 2.05
C SER A 780 43.67 -8.53 2.05
N CYS A 781 43.04 -8.60 0.88
CA CYS A 781 41.84 -9.42 0.67
C CYS A 781 42.10 -10.90 0.90
N LEU A 782 43.33 -11.34 0.60
CA LEU A 782 43.75 -12.75 0.75
C LEU A 782 43.67 -13.24 2.20
N ASN A 783 43.87 -12.36 3.17
CA ASN A 783 43.80 -12.72 4.59
C ASN A 783 42.40 -13.24 4.94
N PHE A 784 41.36 -12.54 4.50
CA PHE A 784 39.98 -12.92 4.79
C PHE A 784 39.50 -14.10 3.93
N MET A 785 40.07 -14.30 2.72
CA MET A 785 39.84 -15.51 1.96
C MET A 785 40.40 -16.73 2.72
N LEU A 786 41.61 -16.63 3.29
CA LEU A 786 42.15 -17.69 4.13
C LEU A 786 41.38 -17.91 5.44
N LEU A 787 40.93 -16.83 6.10
CA LEU A 787 40.06 -16.95 7.29
C LEU A 787 38.76 -17.66 6.97
N LYS A 788 38.13 -17.36 5.84
CA LYS A 788 36.92 -18.06 5.35
C LYS A 788 37.22 -19.58 5.19
N GLU A 789 38.31 -19.95 4.58
CA GLU A 789 38.69 -21.35 4.43
C GLU A 789 39.01 -22.02 5.80
N VAL A 790 39.56 -21.28 6.77
CA VAL A 790 39.74 -21.78 8.16
C VAL A 790 38.37 -22.06 8.79
N VAL A 791 37.42 -21.11 8.69
CA VAL A 791 36.05 -21.29 9.21
C VAL A 791 35.43 -22.55 8.62
N GLU A 792 35.45 -22.70 7.29
CA GLU A 792 34.88 -23.88 6.60
C GLU A 792 35.59 -25.18 7.01
N SER A 793 36.89 -25.13 7.22
CA SER A 793 37.66 -26.29 7.68
C SER A 793 37.27 -26.79 9.08
N ILE A 794 36.82 -25.87 9.95
CA ILE A 794 36.42 -26.18 11.33
C ILE A 794 34.95 -26.63 11.39
N THR A 795 34.09 -26.00 10.58
CA THR A 795 32.64 -26.22 10.68
C THR A 795 32.11 -27.35 9.81
N LYS A 796 32.85 -27.77 8.76
CA LYS A 796 32.55 -28.85 7.78
C LYS A 796 31.12 -29.03 7.40
#